data_8e9d5e71e8a560851708da3205dc4b68
#
_entry.id   8e9d5e71e8a560851708da3205dc4b68
#
_cell.length_a   1.000
_cell.length_b   1.000
_cell.length_c   1.000
_cell.angle_alpha   90.00
_cell.angle_beta   90.00
_cell.angle_gamma   90.00
#
_symmetry.space_group_name_H-M   'P 1'
#
loop_
_entity.id
_entity.type
_entity.pdbx_description
1 polymer ?
#
loop_
_entity_poly.entity_id
_entity_poly.type
_entity_poly.pdbx_seq_one_letter_code
_entity_poly.pdbx_strand_id
1 'polypeptide(L)'
;MAAYDVKRQLHLYRIETAWQVAQEKHSQNAGHFDKPILQVSLIALEENCGPTNMIANDIDSGAEARGPAPAQLTHLNFLPVTPDQSDGSLPTIQAIYCKPPNLVAVDHLQPQETPHSVIVKWEVHQLQQNQLHPSLDQVTSKKKAIGSVTARTVFQLRRTVDFPMHAVVLTCVPVWYNMLLAFHYSDGLIEFRKRSTMEPLAGDGNTDTVTSLFQTGFAFSHGEPSIHMALSPNYCIAACMQQDSITKLRSLEYQRGTLSISDNAPENEPRNSAALAALILQSASSANQYFSSDDIFSVMGSLAPQRTREFTTLLFAALQLNIDCGVDDANTNYLMLLGRSPFFVKTLSSMHLLGLTSPVDRDLSSKMAWIILNIKYVTQILTSITRMHGHLDKTLLRPEVVPQFIGICRWIMHFIAYTMDGLFELGRAVDGSSTPLDAASLTDLFKQHNNPAVLLLLSAFPRTMFKLWAQPLAWIKRSADNFTSASAPVQAPEIRKLYVPLAAALADIPFDWRWFERLVGETHDSVRTIYKKANLADTARNSLERDILLGTLPPLFAPLAARLLTDTLWNSDAPAGALADKLDSGRLMFFDTTWLGFRESQRARNWHNVHVVDVCQKMVIRGVGAQEHPVTGATLAGRRRSDSQLSAGGRQEGERKKLLRRCVRCASFMEDVTVNQVGYTPHHLSWLMGIAKHCVCGNSWMLVSEGKDGK
;
A
#
# COMPACT_ATOMS: atom_id res chain seq x y z
N MET A 1 2.97 -12.79 -31.11
CA MET A 1 4.38 -13.17 -30.84
C MET A 1 5.23 -12.73 -32.02
N ALA A 2 6.39 -12.12 -31.75
CA ALA A 2 7.36 -11.82 -32.80
C ALA A 2 8.56 -12.76 -32.67
N ALA A 3 9.12 -13.19 -33.80
CA ALA A 3 10.33 -14.01 -33.87
C ALA A 3 11.26 -13.47 -34.95
N TYR A 4 12.55 -13.56 -34.72
CA TYR A 4 13.59 -13.11 -35.66
C TYR A 4 14.50 -14.26 -35.98
N ASP A 5 14.77 -14.49 -37.26
CA ASP A 5 15.53 -15.63 -37.72
C ASP A 5 16.97 -15.25 -38.14
N VAL A 6 17.79 -16.28 -38.45
CA VAL A 6 19.18 -16.11 -38.89
C VAL A 6 19.30 -15.45 -40.28
N LYS A 7 18.23 -15.41 -41.04
CA LYS A 7 18.17 -14.74 -42.35
C LYS A 7 17.82 -13.25 -42.23
N ARG A 8 17.73 -12.73 -41.00
CA ARG A 8 17.31 -11.35 -40.68
C ARG A 8 15.86 -11.10 -41.11
N GLN A 9 14.99 -12.12 -41.02
CA GLN A 9 13.56 -12.00 -41.27
C GLN A 9 12.81 -11.90 -39.95
N LEU A 10 11.83 -10.99 -39.91
CA LEU A 10 10.95 -10.78 -38.76
C LEU A 10 9.60 -11.45 -39.06
N HIS A 11 9.23 -12.42 -38.24
CA HIS A 11 7.99 -13.15 -38.31
C HIS A 11 7.05 -12.67 -37.23
N LEU A 12 5.81 -12.32 -37.59
CA LEU A 12 4.73 -12.02 -36.66
C LEU A 12 3.72 -13.17 -36.65
N TYR A 13 3.52 -13.76 -35.49
CA TYR A 13 2.57 -14.87 -35.30
C TYR A 13 1.38 -14.40 -34.47
N ARG A 14 0.19 -14.83 -34.89
CA ARG A 14 -1.04 -14.81 -34.09
C ARG A 14 -1.14 -16.09 -33.28
N ILE A 15 -1.34 -15.93 -31.96
CA ILE A 15 -1.53 -17.05 -31.06
C ILE A 15 -2.96 -16.96 -30.55
N GLU A 16 -3.75 -17.97 -30.80
CA GLU A 16 -5.12 -18.09 -30.32
C GLU A 16 -5.23 -19.27 -29.38
N THR A 17 -5.82 -19.03 -28.20
CA THR A 17 -6.20 -20.08 -27.28
C THR A 17 -7.69 -20.29 -27.39
N ALA A 18 -8.12 -21.33 -28.12
CA ALA A 18 -9.53 -21.68 -28.16
C ALA A 18 -9.89 -22.41 -26.85
N TRP A 19 -10.58 -21.73 -25.99
CA TRP A 19 -11.27 -22.34 -24.86
C TRP A 19 -12.58 -22.93 -25.41
N GLN A 20 -12.65 -24.24 -25.57
CA GLN A 20 -13.94 -24.89 -25.82
C GLN A 20 -14.70 -24.88 -24.50
N VAL A 21 -15.52 -23.86 -24.33
CA VAL A 21 -16.58 -23.89 -23.30
C VAL A 21 -17.60 -24.88 -23.86
N ALA A 22 -17.62 -26.10 -23.33
CA ALA A 22 -18.63 -27.07 -23.65
C ALA A 22 -20.00 -26.43 -23.39
N GLN A 23 -20.74 -26.14 -24.43
CA GLN A 23 -22.16 -25.77 -24.34
C GLN A 23 -22.98 -27.02 -24.02
N GLU A 24 -22.66 -27.68 -22.92
CA GLU A 24 -23.51 -28.77 -22.44
C GLU A 24 -24.56 -28.23 -21.47
N LYS A 25 -25.76 -28.28 -21.95
CA LYS A 25 -26.98 -28.15 -21.21
C LYS A 25 -26.96 -29.09 -20.01
N HIS A 26 -27.07 -28.49 -18.81
CA HIS A 26 -27.56 -29.16 -17.60
C HIS A 26 -27.01 -30.56 -17.27
N SER A 27 -25.75 -30.67 -16.90
CA SER A 27 -25.34 -31.78 -16.06
C SER A 27 -24.59 -31.26 -14.84
N GLN A 28 -25.00 -31.69 -13.66
CA GLN A 28 -24.52 -31.30 -12.33
C GLN A 28 -23.12 -31.84 -11.99
N ASN A 29 -22.32 -32.23 -12.97
CA ASN A 29 -20.94 -32.66 -12.74
C ASN A 29 -19.99 -31.54 -13.14
N ALA A 30 -19.37 -30.95 -12.17
CA ALA A 30 -18.32 -29.96 -12.30
C ALA A 30 -17.24 -30.41 -13.28
N GLY A 31 -17.17 -29.70 -14.41
CA GLY A 31 -16.56 -30.06 -15.63
C GLY A 31 -15.08 -30.40 -15.62
N HIS A 32 -14.77 -31.36 -16.41
CA HIS A 32 -13.49 -31.40 -17.10
C HIS A 32 -13.44 -30.20 -18.06
N PHE A 33 -12.64 -29.19 -17.74
CA PHE A 33 -12.24 -28.20 -18.74
C PHE A 33 -11.36 -28.91 -19.76
N ASP A 34 -11.78 -28.99 -21.02
CA ASP A 34 -10.92 -29.44 -22.08
C ASP A 34 -9.68 -28.55 -22.14
N LYS A 35 -8.52 -29.18 -22.34
CA LYS A 35 -7.26 -28.43 -22.44
C LYS A 35 -7.38 -27.42 -23.58
N PRO A 36 -7.00 -26.15 -23.38
CA PRO A 36 -7.04 -25.15 -24.43
C PRO A 36 -6.15 -25.58 -25.59
N ILE A 37 -6.67 -25.50 -26.82
CA ILE A 37 -5.91 -25.77 -28.04
C ILE A 37 -5.21 -24.49 -28.44
N LEU A 38 -3.88 -24.54 -28.51
CA LEU A 38 -3.06 -23.44 -28.95
C LEU A 38 -2.95 -23.48 -30.50
N GLN A 39 -3.46 -22.47 -31.18
CA GLN A 39 -3.30 -22.28 -32.61
C GLN A 39 -2.30 -21.16 -32.87
N VAL A 40 -1.27 -21.46 -33.67
CA VAL A 40 -0.23 -20.50 -34.03
C VAL A 40 -0.26 -20.34 -35.54
N SER A 41 -0.46 -19.12 -36.03
CA SER A 41 -0.48 -18.81 -37.47
C SER A 41 0.45 -17.64 -37.78
N LEU A 42 1.22 -17.76 -38.86
CA LEU A 42 2.04 -16.63 -39.35
C LEU A 42 1.08 -15.62 -40.00
N ILE A 43 1.15 -14.36 -39.59
CA ILE A 43 0.27 -13.30 -40.06
C ILE A 43 0.98 -12.21 -40.85
N ALA A 44 2.29 -12.01 -40.60
CA ALA A 44 3.12 -11.08 -41.36
C ALA A 44 4.59 -11.51 -41.33
N LEU A 45 5.30 -11.20 -42.42
CA LEU A 45 6.71 -11.45 -42.62
C LEU A 45 7.35 -10.17 -43.15
N GLU A 46 8.49 -9.79 -42.61
CA GLU A 46 9.31 -8.67 -43.07
C GLU A 46 10.74 -9.15 -43.30
N GLU A 47 11.31 -8.78 -44.44
CA GLU A 47 12.68 -9.15 -44.84
C GLU A 47 13.67 -8.02 -44.61
N ASN A 48 14.94 -8.33 -44.50
CA ASN A 48 16.03 -7.35 -44.37
C ASN A 48 15.85 -6.39 -43.13
N CYS A 49 15.56 -6.96 -42.01
CA CYS A 49 15.17 -6.19 -40.80
C CYS A 49 16.33 -5.52 -40.05
N GLY A 50 17.55 -5.51 -40.59
CA GLY A 50 18.70 -4.82 -39.97
C GLY A 50 18.61 -3.28 -40.02
N PRO A 51 19.47 -2.56 -39.27
CA PRO A 51 19.54 -1.10 -39.31
C PRO A 51 19.91 -0.57 -40.71
N THR A 52 19.25 0.51 -41.13
CA THR A 52 19.38 1.03 -42.52
C THR A 52 20.79 1.51 -42.85
N ASN A 53 21.44 2.17 -41.90
CA ASN A 53 22.79 2.72 -42.10
C ASN A 53 23.91 1.67 -42.15
N MET A 54 23.62 0.41 -41.87
CA MET A 54 24.58 -0.70 -41.92
C MET A 54 24.44 -1.53 -43.20
N ILE A 55 23.32 -1.44 -43.91
CA ILE A 55 23.09 -2.15 -45.18
C ILE A 55 23.86 -1.47 -46.32
N ALA A 56 24.04 -0.16 -46.25
CA ALA A 56 24.70 0.62 -47.31
C ALA A 56 26.22 0.36 -47.45
N ASN A 57 26.88 -0.06 -46.35
CA ASN A 57 28.31 -0.33 -46.36
C ASN A 57 28.69 -1.75 -46.81
N ASP A 58 27.75 -2.70 -46.84
CA ASP A 58 28.00 -4.09 -47.24
C ASP A 58 27.92 -4.30 -48.78
N ILE A 59 27.38 -3.36 -49.56
CA ILE A 59 27.14 -3.53 -51.00
C ILE A 59 28.32 -3.05 -51.87
N ASP A 60 29.19 -2.16 -51.36
CA ASP A 60 30.22 -1.51 -52.18
C ASP A 60 31.67 -2.00 -51.99
N SER A 61 31.92 -2.96 -51.11
CA SER A 61 33.30 -3.44 -50.87
C SER A 61 33.47 -4.89 -51.34
N GLY A 62 33.77 -5.03 -52.63
CA GLY A 62 34.33 -6.30 -53.20
C GLY A 62 35.77 -6.60 -52.74
N ALA A 63 36.19 -6.14 -51.61
CA ALA A 63 37.49 -6.45 -51.03
C ALA A 63 37.26 -7.16 -49.68
N GLU A 64 37.98 -8.28 -49.46
CA GLU A 64 38.10 -9.02 -48.18
C GLU A 64 38.67 -8.15 -47.04
N ALA A 65 38.11 -6.98 -46.82
CA ALA A 65 38.43 -6.15 -45.68
C ALA A 65 37.67 -6.72 -44.46
N ARG A 66 38.42 -7.04 -43.40
CA ARG A 66 37.88 -7.28 -42.07
C ARG A 66 37.14 -6.02 -41.61
N GLY A 67 35.90 -5.85 -42.13
CA GLY A 67 35.02 -4.75 -41.74
C GLY A 67 34.64 -4.82 -40.28
N PRO A 68 34.19 -3.70 -39.71
CA PRO A 68 33.71 -3.66 -38.32
C PRO A 68 32.66 -4.74 -38.11
N ALA A 69 32.69 -5.37 -36.94
CA ALA A 69 31.74 -6.45 -36.60
C ALA A 69 30.29 -5.99 -36.84
N PRO A 70 29.46 -6.80 -37.53
CA PRO A 70 28.09 -6.45 -37.83
C PRO A 70 27.31 -6.23 -36.53
N ALA A 71 26.38 -5.28 -36.54
CA ALA A 71 25.50 -5.09 -35.39
C ALA A 71 24.69 -6.32 -35.11
N GLN A 72 24.64 -6.70 -33.85
CA GLN A 72 23.98 -7.89 -33.36
C GLN A 72 22.64 -7.51 -32.71
N LEU A 73 21.60 -8.27 -33.00
CA LEU A 73 20.31 -8.18 -32.30
C LEU A 73 20.49 -8.60 -30.85
N THR A 74 20.22 -7.69 -29.92
CA THR A 74 20.30 -7.95 -28.48
C THR A 74 18.93 -8.11 -27.83
N HIS A 75 17.93 -7.35 -28.32
CA HIS A 75 16.59 -7.42 -27.77
C HIS A 75 15.54 -7.42 -28.89
N LEU A 76 14.51 -8.23 -28.71
CA LEU A 76 13.31 -8.22 -29.53
C LEU A 76 12.09 -8.13 -28.63
N ASN A 77 11.42 -6.99 -28.66
CA ASN A 77 10.27 -6.70 -27.82
C ASN A 77 8.99 -6.56 -28.66
N PHE A 78 7.91 -7.19 -28.21
CA PHE A 78 6.58 -6.91 -28.73
C PHE A 78 5.84 -6.04 -27.71
N LEU A 79 5.48 -4.84 -28.10
CA LEU A 79 4.81 -3.85 -27.27
C LEU A 79 3.32 -3.80 -27.68
N PRO A 80 2.44 -4.46 -26.91
CA PRO A 80 1.00 -4.44 -27.19
C PRO A 80 0.42 -3.08 -26.87
N VAL A 81 -0.76 -2.79 -27.38
CA VAL A 81 -1.60 -1.66 -26.94
C VAL A 81 -2.47 -2.16 -25.79
N THR A 82 -2.53 -1.39 -24.72
CA THR A 82 -3.44 -1.62 -23.59
C THR A 82 -4.69 -0.75 -23.73
N PRO A 83 -5.86 -1.17 -23.20
CA PRO A 83 -7.07 -0.37 -23.24
C PRO A 83 -6.94 1.03 -22.63
N ASP A 84 -6.04 1.17 -21.66
CA ASP A 84 -5.81 2.42 -20.93
C ASP A 84 -4.81 3.35 -21.65
N GLN A 85 -4.27 2.93 -22.79
CA GLN A 85 -3.29 3.70 -23.55
C GLN A 85 -4.00 4.74 -24.42
N SER A 86 -3.66 6.02 -24.22
CA SER A 86 -4.32 7.16 -24.87
C SER A 86 -3.42 7.95 -25.84
N ASP A 87 -2.17 7.49 -26.05
CA ASP A 87 -1.20 8.19 -26.87
C ASP A 87 -1.31 7.91 -28.40
N GLY A 88 -2.30 7.10 -28.79
CA GLY A 88 -2.54 6.72 -30.18
C GLY A 88 -1.50 5.74 -30.76
N SER A 89 -0.59 5.20 -29.95
CA SER A 89 0.38 4.20 -30.41
C SER A 89 -0.29 2.92 -30.87
N LEU A 90 0.26 2.35 -31.94
CA LEU A 90 -0.14 1.03 -32.44
C LEU A 90 0.66 -0.10 -31.77
N PRO A 91 0.20 -1.37 -31.85
CA PRO A 91 1.04 -2.49 -31.47
C PRO A 91 2.37 -2.41 -32.25
N THR A 92 3.47 -2.54 -31.56
CA THR A 92 4.80 -2.25 -32.12
C THR A 92 5.76 -3.41 -31.84
N ILE A 93 6.55 -3.80 -32.82
CA ILE A 93 7.71 -4.67 -32.65
C ILE A 93 8.93 -3.76 -32.61
N GLN A 94 9.79 -3.95 -31.62
CA GLN A 94 11.02 -3.21 -31.41
C GLN A 94 12.20 -4.17 -31.38
N ALA A 95 13.14 -3.97 -32.28
CA ALA A 95 14.42 -4.67 -32.31
C ALA A 95 15.55 -3.71 -31.94
N ILE A 96 16.39 -4.10 -31.00
CA ILE A 96 17.55 -3.33 -30.56
C ILE A 96 18.79 -4.06 -31.04
N TYR A 97 19.60 -3.37 -31.84
CA TYR A 97 20.86 -3.87 -32.33
C TYR A 97 22.01 -3.16 -31.64
N CYS A 98 22.99 -3.92 -31.19
CA CYS A 98 24.20 -3.37 -30.56
C CYS A 98 25.36 -3.48 -31.54
N LYS A 99 26.09 -2.38 -31.69
CA LYS A 99 27.40 -2.35 -32.36
C LYS A 99 28.48 -2.47 -31.27
N PRO A 100 29.21 -3.60 -31.20
CA PRO A 100 30.29 -3.76 -30.22
C PRO A 100 31.45 -2.79 -30.56
N PRO A 101 32.30 -2.44 -29.56
CA PRO A 101 33.48 -1.62 -29.80
C PRO A 101 34.42 -2.34 -30.77
N ASN A 102 35.01 -1.60 -31.66
CA ASN A 102 36.00 -2.14 -32.57
C ASN A 102 37.31 -2.41 -31.79
N LEU A 103 37.55 -3.69 -31.44
CA LEU A 103 38.74 -4.12 -30.67
C LEU A 103 40.02 -4.21 -31.52
N VAL A 104 39.92 -4.02 -32.84
CA VAL A 104 41.02 -4.10 -33.78
C VAL A 104 41.29 -2.74 -34.40
N ALA A 105 41.58 -1.73 -33.59
CA ALA A 105 42.15 -0.48 -34.10
C ALA A 105 43.65 -0.64 -34.23
N VAL A 106 44.13 -0.95 -35.41
CA VAL A 106 45.58 -1.09 -35.73
C VAL A 106 46.23 0.25 -35.95
N ASP A 107 45.46 1.35 -36.06
CA ASP A 107 45.98 2.69 -36.29
C ASP A 107 45.49 3.68 -35.25
N HIS A 108 46.43 4.29 -34.52
CA HIS A 108 46.18 5.33 -33.49
C HIS A 108 45.57 6.65 -34.01
N LEU A 109 45.20 6.68 -35.26
CA LEU A 109 44.70 7.89 -35.94
C LEU A 109 43.19 7.87 -36.28
N GLN A 110 42.49 6.74 -36.10
CA GLN A 110 41.03 6.71 -36.25
C GLN A 110 40.33 6.95 -34.93
N PRO A 111 39.33 7.84 -34.88
CA PRO A 111 38.53 8.04 -33.68
C PRO A 111 37.89 6.71 -33.30
N GLN A 112 38.17 6.25 -32.09
CA GLN A 112 37.62 5.02 -31.53
C GLN A 112 36.10 5.15 -31.50
N GLU A 113 35.38 4.44 -32.38
CA GLU A 113 33.92 4.44 -32.38
C GLU A 113 33.43 3.92 -31.03
N THR A 114 32.66 4.73 -30.34
CA THR A 114 32.04 4.35 -29.09
C THR A 114 30.96 3.28 -29.36
N PRO A 115 30.87 2.23 -28.51
CA PRO A 115 29.81 1.24 -28.64
C PRO A 115 28.46 1.93 -28.50
N HIS A 116 27.54 1.62 -29.40
CA HIS A 116 26.20 2.23 -29.45
C HIS A 116 25.14 1.19 -29.82
N SER A 117 23.88 1.57 -29.65
CA SER A 117 22.76 0.76 -30.09
C SER A 117 21.91 1.49 -31.12
N VAL A 118 21.21 0.72 -31.96
CA VAL A 118 20.22 1.24 -32.90
C VAL A 118 18.91 0.52 -32.66
N ILE A 119 17.85 1.28 -32.51
CA ILE A 119 16.48 0.76 -32.33
C ILE A 119 15.75 0.84 -33.65
N VAL A 120 15.26 -0.30 -34.12
CA VAL A 120 14.40 -0.41 -35.28
C VAL A 120 13.00 -0.79 -34.81
N LYS A 121 11.99 -0.09 -35.34
CA LYS A 121 10.59 -0.28 -34.95
C LYS A 121 9.72 -0.60 -36.15
N TRP A 122 8.76 -1.50 -35.94
CA TRP A 122 7.67 -1.76 -36.89
C TRP A 122 6.33 -1.62 -36.19
N GLU A 123 5.45 -0.81 -36.75
CA GLU A 123 4.06 -0.71 -36.35
C GLU A 123 3.23 -1.82 -36.99
N VAL A 124 2.36 -2.44 -36.23
CA VAL A 124 1.47 -3.49 -36.71
C VAL A 124 0.15 -2.85 -37.11
N HIS A 125 -0.07 -2.71 -38.41
CA HIS A 125 -1.31 -2.18 -38.98
C HIS A 125 -2.27 -3.31 -39.32
N GLN A 126 -3.54 -3.12 -38.99
CA GLN A 126 -4.62 -4.05 -39.33
C GLN A 126 -5.43 -3.45 -40.47
N LEU A 127 -5.39 -4.10 -41.65
CA LEU A 127 -6.08 -3.65 -42.84
C LEU A 127 -7.21 -4.65 -43.17
N GLN A 128 -8.33 -4.11 -43.61
CA GLN A 128 -9.39 -4.92 -44.17
C GLN A 128 -9.21 -4.99 -45.69
N GLN A 129 -8.94 -6.16 -46.20
CA GLN A 129 -8.77 -6.38 -47.62
C GLN A 129 -9.97 -7.17 -48.17
N ASN A 130 -10.62 -6.61 -49.17
CA ASN A 130 -11.68 -7.34 -49.87
C ASN A 130 -11.08 -8.50 -50.68
N GLN A 131 -11.62 -9.67 -50.53
CA GLN A 131 -11.09 -10.88 -51.21
C GLN A 131 -11.25 -10.89 -52.72
N LEU A 132 -12.03 -9.98 -53.29
CA LEU A 132 -12.26 -9.91 -54.72
C LEU A 132 -11.45 -8.75 -55.35
N HIS A 133 -10.72 -9.07 -56.42
CA HIS A 133 -10.11 -8.05 -57.24
C HIS A 133 -11.21 -7.14 -57.81
N PRO A 134 -11.05 -5.82 -57.87
CA PRO A 134 -12.10 -4.90 -58.37
C PRO A 134 -12.64 -5.23 -59.72
N SER A 135 -11.84 -5.88 -60.62
CA SER A 135 -12.29 -6.36 -61.92
C SER A 135 -13.27 -7.54 -61.87
N LEU A 136 -13.35 -8.26 -60.74
CA LEU A 136 -14.31 -9.35 -60.56
C LEU A 136 -15.64 -8.87 -59.95
N ASP A 137 -15.67 -7.71 -59.33
CA ASP A 137 -16.91 -7.10 -58.83
C ASP A 137 -17.90 -6.76 -59.99
N GLN A 138 -17.38 -6.46 -61.19
CA GLN A 138 -18.21 -6.18 -62.35
C GLN A 138 -18.90 -7.44 -62.93
N VAL A 139 -18.36 -8.61 -62.66
CA VAL A 139 -18.93 -9.89 -63.16
C VAL A 139 -20.04 -10.40 -62.26
N THR A 140 -20.01 -10.07 -60.99
CA THR A 140 -21.00 -10.53 -59.99
C THR A 140 -22.26 -9.68 -59.96
N SER A 141 -22.28 -8.48 -60.57
CA SER A 141 -23.42 -7.56 -60.57
C SER A 141 -24.67 -8.04 -61.32
N LYS A 142 -24.57 -9.14 -62.11
CA LYS A 142 -25.71 -9.69 -62.87
C LYS A 142 -26.48 -10.84 -62.22
N LYS A 143 -26.04 -11.33 -61.08
CA LYS A 143 -26.85 -12.28 -60.27
C LYS A 143 -26.89 -11.75 -58.83
N LYS A 144 -28.10 -11.46 -58.39
CA LYS A 144 -28.38 -11.26 -56.96
C LYS A 144 -28.03 -12.56 -56.20
N ALA A 145 -26.75 -12.74 -55.91
CA ALA A 145 -26.30 -13.69 -54.91
C ALA A 145 -26.02 -12.89 -53.66
N ILE A 146 -26.87 -13.05 -52.70
CA ILE A 146 -26.68 -12.65 -51.31
C ILE A 146 -25.46 -13.43 -50.77
N GLY A 147 -24.28 -12.94 -51.06
CA GLY A 147 -23.03 -13.40 -50.48
C GLY A 147 -22.36 -12.17 -49.84
N SER A 148 -22.38 -12.07 -48.55
CA SER A 148 -21.59 -11.06 -47.84
C SER A 148 -20.14 -11.18 -48.29
N VAL A 149 -19.60 -10.12 -48.89
CA VAL A 149 -18.17 -10.00 -49.16
C VAL A 149 -17.47 -10.06 -47.81
N THR A 150 -16.90 -11.21 -47.48
CA THR A 150 -16.16 -11.38 -46.24
C THR A 150 -14.84 -10.66 -46.42
N ALA A 151 -14.75 -9.47 -45.85
CA ALA A 151 -13.48 -8.75 -45.74
C ALA A 151 -12.50 -9.57 -44.91
N ARG A 152 -11.34 -9.90 -45.47
CA ARG A 152 -10.27 -10.57 -44.76
C ARG A 152 -9.41 -9.54 -44.06
N THR A 153 -9.21 -9.71 -42.76
CA THR A 153 -8.25 -8.92 -42.01
C THR A 153 -6.83 -9.37 -42.34
N VAL A 154 -6.01 -8.46 -42.87
CA VAL A 154 -4.59 -8.66 -43.18
C VAL A 154 -3.77 -7.76 -42.23
N PHE A 155 -2.69 -8.30 -41.71
CA PHE A 155 -1.74 -7.54 -40.89
C PHE A 155 -0.53 -7.15 -41.73
N GLN A 156 -0.12 -5.90 -41.60
CA GLN A 156 1.06 -5.35 -42.30
C GLN A 156 2.00 -4.73 -41.28
N LEU A 157 3.29 -5.01 -41.42
CA LEU A 157 4.36 -4.38 -40.68
C LEU A 157 4.81 -3.13 -41.43
N ARG A 158 4.79 -1.98 -40.74
CA ARG A 158 5.29 -0.71 -41.27
C ARG A 158 6.49 -0.30 -40.47
N ARG A 159 7.67 -0.32 -41.11
CA ARG A 159 8.90 0.17 -40.52
C ARG A 159 8.85 1.68 -40.32
N THR A 160 9.30 2.15 -39.15
CA THR A 160 9.51 3.54 -38.82
C THR A 160 10.98 3.93 -38.96
N VAL A 161 11.33 5.19 -38.66
CA VAL A 161 12.71 5.67 -38.70
C VAL A 161 13.54 4.97 -37.63
N ASP A 162 14.78 4.62 -37.94
CA ASP A 162 15.72 4.02 -37.00
C ASP A 162 16.21 5.07 -35.99
N PHE A 163 16.34 4.68 -34.72
CA PHE A 163 16.76 5.56 -33.64
C PHE A 163 18.15 5.15 -33.13
N PRO A 164 19.19 5.93 -33.39
CA PRO A 164 20.50 5.69 -32.79
C PRO A 164 20.50 6.09 -31.31
N MET A 165 21.15 5.27 -30.47
CA MET A 165 21.36 5.50 -29.06
C MET A 165 22.85 5.71 -28.77
N HIS A 166 23.18 6.60 -27.85
CA HIS A 166 24.53 7.02 -27.53
C HIS A 166 25.39 5.95 -26.83
N ALA A 167 24.74 4.93 -26.25
CA ALA A 167 25.40 3.85 -25.53
C ALA A 167 24.70 2.49 -25.82
N VAL A 168 25.28 1.40 -25.33
CA VAL A 168 24.70 0.08 -25.46
C VAL A 168 23.48 -0.05 -24.56
N VAL A 169 22.32 -0.39 -25.14
CA VAL A 169 21.11 -0.67 -24.39
C VAL A 169 21.22 -2.08 -23.79
N LEU A 170 21.20 -2.16 -22.47
CA LEU A 170 21.25 -3.40 -21.70
C LEU A 170 19.85 -3.92 -21.34
N THR A 171 18.90 -3.01 -21.13
CA THR A 171 17.51 -3.36 -20.79
C THR A 171 16.56 -2.31 -21.34
N CYS A 172 15.42 -2.76 -21.83
CA CYS A 172 14.30 -1.89 -22.25
C CYS A 172 13.01 -2.44 -21.63
N VAL A 173 12.35 -1.65 -20.79
CA VAL A 173 11.13 -2.05 -20.07
C VAL A 173 10.01 -1.08 -20.41
N PRO A 174 8.85 -1.55 -20.87
CA PRO A 174 7.66 -0.71 -21.01
C PRO A 174 7.12 -0.36 -19.62
N VAL A 175 6.82 0.91 -19.42
CA VAL A 175 6.33 1.47 -18.15
C VAL A 175 5.13 2.37 -18.41
N TRP A 176 4.43 2.76 -17.35
CA TRP A 176 3.31 3.70 -17.40
C TRP A 176 2.29 3.35 -18.49
N TYR A 177 1.56 2.26 -18.29
CA TYR A 177 0.54 1.75 -19.24
C TYR A 177 1.07 1.52 -20.66
N ASN A 178 2.35 1.17 -20.80
CA ASN A 178 3.06 1.00 -22.08
C ASN A 178 3.18 2.29 -22.93
N MET A 179 2.95 3.46 -22.37
CA MET A 179 3.13 4.74 -23.07
C MET A 179 4.59 5.22 -23.03
N LEU A 180 5.36 4.77 -22.05
CA LEU A 180 6.76 5.10 -21.87
C LEU A 180 7.64 3.86 -21.94
N LEU A 181 8.90 4.07 -22.30
CA LEU A 181 9.95 3.06 -22.31
C LEU A 181 11.10 3.48 -21.38
N ALA A 182 11.48 2.63 -20.44
CA ALA A 182 12.65 2.82 -19.60
C ALA A 182 13.84 2.09 -20.25
N PHE A 183 14.89 2.83 -20.57
CA PHE A 183 16.14 2.32 -21.12
C PHE A 183 17.22 2.36 -20.05
N HIS A 184 17.94 1.26 -19.92
CA HIS A 184 19.14 1.17 -19.10
C HIS A 184 20.35 0.94 -20.01
N TYR A 185 21.35 1.78 -19.88
CA TYR A 185 22.52 1.79 -20.73
C TYR A 185 23.77 1.26 -20.01
N SER A 186 24.75 0.86 -20.82
CA SER A 186 26.03 0.32 -20.34
C SER A 186 26.87 1.29 -19.51
N ASP A 187 26.62 2.60 -19.65
CA ASP A 187 27.27 3.65 -18.86
C ASP A 187 26.61 3.91 -17.51
N GLY A 188 25.52 3.18 -17.19
CA GLY A 188 24.76 3.29 -15.94
C GLY A 188 23.64 4.32 -15.98
N LEU A 189 23.40 4.98 -17.12
CA LEU A 189 22.27 5.89 -17.30
C LEU A 189 20.96 5.09 -17.36
N ILE A 190 19.92 5.61 -16.72
CA ILE A 190 18.52 5.15 -16.86
C ILE A 190 17.72 6.31 -17.43
N GLU A 191 17.16 6.13 -18.61
CA GLU A 191 16.42 7.15 -19.34
C GLU A 191 15.00 6.68 -19.65
N PHE A 192 14.05 7.61 -19.56
CA PHE A 192 12.67 7.36 -19.96
C PHE A 192 12.36 8.10 -21.26
N ARG A 193 11.72 7.40 -22.20
CA ARG A 193 11.34 7.93 -23.51
C ARG A 193 9.87 7.69 -23.79
N LYS A 194 9.25 8.59 -24.55
CA LYS A 194 7.89 8.38 -25.09
C LYS A 194 7.93 7.21 -26.07
N ARG A 195 7.01 6.27 -25.95
CA ARG A 195 6.94 5.12 -26.86
C ARG A 195 6.64 5.54 -28.30
N SER A 196 5.74 6.53 -28.48
CA SER A 196 5.29 7.01 -29.80
C SER A 196 6.42 7.66 -30.60
N THR A 197 7.08 8.63 -30.01
CA THR A 197 8.08 9.50 -30.70
C THR A 197 9.53 9.14 -30.43
N MET A 198 9.80 8.30 -29.40
CA MET A 198 11.15 8.00 -28.89
C MET A 198 11.89 9.24 -28.33
N GLU A 199 11.21 10.36 -28.14
CA GLU A 199 11.79 11.51 -27.47
C GLU A 199 12.08 11.24 -26.01
N PRO A 200 13.23 11.67 -25.48
CA PRO A 200 13.51 11.57 -24.07
C PRO A 200 12.52 12.45 -23.29
N LEU A 201 12.07 11.94 -22.15
CA LEU A 201 11.30 12.71 -21.18
C LEU A 201 12.30 13.59 -20.40
N ALA A 202 12.75 14.68 -21.02
CA ALA A 202 13.30 15.79 -20.28
C ALA A 202 12.10 16.56 -19.71
N GLY A 203 12.12 16.91 -18.42
CA GLY A 203 11.02 17.69 -17.84
C GLY A 203 10.80 18.98 -18.65
N ASP A 204 9.84 18.99 -19.55
CA ASP A 204 9.63 20.01 -20.60
C ASP A 204 9.21 21.39 -20.07
N GLY A 205 9.12 21.56 -18.75
CA GLY A 205 8.67 22.82 -18.16
C GLY A 205 7.18 23.10 -18.31
N ASN A 206 6.44 22.28 -19.04
CA ASN A 206 4.99 22.39 -19.09
C ASN A 206 4.40 21.89 -17.76
N THR A 207 3.90 22.82 -16.97
CA THR A 207 3.27 22.56 -15.67
C THR A 207 1.76 22.44 -15.75
N ASP A 208 1.16 22.72 -16.91
CA ASP A 208 -0.30 22.77 -17.08
C ASP A 208 -0.90 21.36 -17.19
N THR A 209 -0.14 20.39 -17.70
CA THR A 209 -0.58 19.01 -17.82
C THR A 209 0.44 18.07 -17.23
N VAL A 210 0.07 17.42 -16.11
CA VAL A 210 0.91 16.42 -15.43
C VAL A 210 0.48 15.02 -15.84
N THR A 211 1.38 14.27 -16.49
CA THR A 211 1.12 12.90 -16.94
C THR A 211 1.94 11.86 -16.17
N SER A 212 3.15 12.19 -15.72
CA SER A 212 4.02 11.25 -15.02
C SER A 212 5.06 11.97 -14.14
N LEU A 213 5.69 11.23 -13.23
CA LEU A 213 6.82 11.71 -12.42
C LEU A 213 7.98 12.22 -13.32
N PHE A 214 8.28 11.49 -14.38
CA PHE A 214 9.43 11.80 -15.26
C PHE A 214 9.26 13.11 -16.00
N GLN A 215 8.04 13.46 -16.40
CA GLN A 215 7.73 14.74 -17.06
C GLN A 215 7.95 15.92 -16.11
N THR A 216 7.69 15.75 -14.82
CA THR A 216 7.81 16.84 -13.83
C THR A 216 9.22 17.04 -13.29
N GLY A 217 10.20 16.27 -13.77
CA GLY A 217 11.61 16.42 -13.41
C GLY A 217 12.16 15.43 -12.41
N PHE A 218 11.44 14.32 -12.15
CA PHE A 218 12.01 13.19 -11.43
C PHE A 218 12.82 12.32 -12.40
N ALA A 219 14.05 11.99 -12.02
CA ALA A 219 14.93 11.10 -12.77
C ALA A 219 15.82 10.32 -11.83
N PHE A 220 16.40 9.23 -12.33
CA PHE A 220 17.50 8.57 -11.63
C PHE A 220 18.79 9.38 -11.86
N SER A 221 19.52 9.64 -10.79
CA SER A 221 20.86 10.20 -10.91
C SER A 221 21.77 9.26 -11.72
N HIS A 222 22.78 9.81 -12.42
CA HIS A 222 23.73 8.98 -13.14
C HIS A 222 24.46 8.04 -12.17
N GLY A 223 24.47 6.75 -12.48
CA GLY A 223 24.98 5.71 -11.60
C GLY A 223 26.21 5.01 -12.19
N GLU A 224 26.77 4.11 -11.40
CA GLU A 224 27.84 3.23 -11.88
C GLU A 224 27.33 2.27 -12.95
N PRO A 225 28.18 1.86 -13.90
CA PRO A 225 27.86 0.83 -14.89
C PRO A 225 27.32 -0.42 -14.23
N SER A 226 26.21 -0.94 -14.75
CA SER A 226 25.56 -2.15 -14.23
C SER A 226 25.08 -3.01 -15.39
N ILE A 227 24.98 -4.32 -15.19
CA ILE A 227 24.67 -5.29 -16.24
C ILE A 227 23.19 -5.63 -16.32
N HIS A 228 22.46 -5.51 -15.20
CA HIS A 228 21.03 -5.77 -15.14
C HIS A 228 20.32 -4.70 -14.32
N MET A 229 19.08 -4.41 -14.68
CA MET A 229 18.19 -3.50 -13.97
C MET A 229 16.81 -4.11 -13.80
N ALA A 230 16.25 -3.94 -12.60
CA ALA A 230 14.83 -4.18 -12.34
C ALA A 230 14.21 -2.94 -11.70
N LEU A 231 13.03 -2.54 -12.18
CA LEU A 231 12.28 -1.40 -11.64
C LEU A 231 11.25 -1.89 -10.61
N SER A 232 11.04 -1.08 -9.59
CA SER A 232 9.96 -1.28 -8.63
C SER A 232 8.58 -1.08 -9.29
N PRO A 233 7.47 -1.57 -8.69
CA PRO A 233 6.15 -1.52 -9.30
C PRO A 233 5.66 -0.13 -9.72
N ASN A 234 6.08 0.93 -9.00
CA ASN A 234 5.75 2.31 -9.34
C ASN A 234 6.92 3.06 -9.99
N TYR A 235 7.96 2.33 -10.41
CA TYR A 235 9.13 2.87 -11.12
C TYR A 235 9.94 3.90 -10.33
N CYS A 236 9.78 3.95 -9.03
CA CYS A 236 10.44 4.92 -8.16
C CYS A 236 11.81 4.44 -7.65
N ILE A 237 12.06 3.13 -7.71
CA ILE A 237 13.34 2.52 -7.32
C ILE A 237 13.82 1.61 -8.47
N ALA A 238 15.11 1.69 -8.76
CA ALA A 238 15.81 0.76 -9.64
C ALA A 238 16.80 -0.08 -8.83
N ALA A 239 16.73 -1.40 -8.97
CA ALA A 239 17.74 -2.33 -8.48
C ALA A 239 18.70 -2.62 -9.63
N CYS A 240 19.93 -2.15 -9.51
CA CYS A 240 20.99 -2.26 -10.52
C CYS A 240 22.05 -3.24 -10.05
N MET A 241 22.24 -4.35 -10.77
CA MET A 241 23.25 -5.34 -10.48
C MET A 241 24.55 -4.98 -11.22
N GLN A 242 25.63 -4.84 -10.47
CA GLN A 242 26.96 -4.53 -11.00
C GLN A 242 27.69 -5.81 -11.48
N GLN A 243 28.85 -5.65 -12.10
CA GLN A 243 29.65 -6.77 -12.63
C GLN A 243 30.15 -7.73 -11.52
N ASP A 244 30.35 -7.21 -10.32
CA ASP A 244 30.75 -7.99 -9.12
C ASP A 244 29.55 -8.71 -8.45
N SER A 245 28.38 -8.72 -9.10
CA SER A 245 27.13 -9.29 -8.59
C SER A 245 26.54 -8.55 -7.38
N ILE A 246 27.09 -7.39 -7.00
CA ILE A 246 26.50 -6.54 -5.96
C ILE A 246 25.30 -5.80 -6.57
N THR A 247 24.17 -5.81 -5.86
CA THR A 247 22.99 -5.06 -6.26
C THR A 247 22.88 -3.76 -5.48
N LYS A 248 22.90 -2.64 -6.18
CA LYS A 248 22.68 -1.31 -5.61
C LYS A 248 21.26 -0.83 -5.91
N LEU A 249 20.62 -0.22 -4.91
CA LEU A 249 19.32 0.42 -5.08
C LEU A 249 19.52 1.91 -5.39
N ARG A 250 18.81 2.40 -6.38
CA ARG A 250 18.76 3.81 -6.78
C ARG A 250 17.31 4.28 -6.70
N SER A 251 17.06 5.40 -6.05
CA SER A 251 15.74 6.03 -6.00
C SER A 251 15.65 7.17 -7.01
N LEU A 252 14.43 7.46 -7.46
CA LEU A 252 14.16 8.68 -8.21
C LEU A 252 14.45 9.90 -7.34
N GLU A 253 15.04 10.92 -7.94
CA GLU A 253 15.34 12.20 -7.31
C GLU A 253 14.72 13.32 -8.12
N TYR A 254 14.26 14.38 -7.44
CA TYR A 254 13.78 15.58 -8.10
C TYR A 254 14.98 16.42 -8.54
N GLN A 255 15.18 16.57 -9.85
CA GLN A 255 16.38 17.19 -10.42
C GLN A 255 16.31 18.73 -10.50
N ARG A 256 15.15 19.34 -10.19
CA ARG A 256 14.90 20.76 -10.40
C ARG A 256 14.87 21.58 -9.12
N GLY A 257 15.69 21.21 -8.16
CA GLY A 257 15.77 21.88 -6.85
C GLY A 257 15.28 20.98 -5.71
N THR A 258 15.06 21.57 -4.55
CA THR A 258 14.51 20.88 -3.40
C THR A 258 13.00 21.14 -3.35
N LEU A 259 12.19 20.09 -3.18
CA LEU A 259 10.76 20.24 -2.85
C LEU A 259 10.58 20.75 -1.39
N SER A 260 11.56 21.50 -0.92
CA SER A 260 11.61 22.12 0.40
C SER A 260 11.00 23.52 0.35
N ILE A 261 10.40 23.94 1.46
CA ILE A 261 9.77 25.27 1.59
C ILE A 261 10.77 26.40 1.55
N SER A 262 12.07 26.12 1.80
CA SER A 262 13.11 27.15 1.77
C SER A 262 13.36 27.75 0.37
N ASP A 263 12.97 27.08 -0.69
CA ASP A 263 12.98 27.60 -2.06
C ASP A 263 11.66 28.33 -2.41
N ASN A 264 11.22 29.24 -1.53
CA ASN A 264 10.06 30.09 -1.74
C ASN A 264 10.25 31.16 -2.85
N ALA A 265 11.04 30.90 -3.85
CA ALA A 265 10.99 31.70 -5.07
C ALA A 265 9.62 31.43 -5.72
N PRO A 266 8.76 32.47 -5.85
CA PRO A 266 7.42 32.30 -6.43
C PRO A 266 7.45 31.71 -7.84
N GLU A 267 8.59 31.79 -8.50
CA GLU A 267 8.85 31.21 -9.83
C GLU A 267 8.91 29.68 -9.83
N ASN A 268 9.25 29.04 -8.71
CA ASN A 268 9.36 27.58 -8.60
C ASN A 268 8.05 26.92 -8.13
N GLU A 269 7.10 27.67 -7.62
CA GLU A 269 5.85 27.11 -7.06
C GLU A 269 5.02 26.30 -8.08
N PRO A 270 4.83 26.73 -9.35
CA PRO A 270 4.11 25.91 -10.32
C PRO A 270 4.81 24.56 -10.60
N ARG A 271 6.14 24.54 -10.64
CA ARG A 271 6.92 23.32 -10.85
C ARG A 271 6.84 22.37 -9.65
N ASN A 272 6.93 22.90 -8.44
CA ASN A 272 6.80 22.13 -7.21
C ASN A 272 5.39 21.56 -7.05
N SER A 273 4.37 22.33 -7.38
CA SER A 273 2.99 21.88 -7.41
C SER A 273 2.75 20.78 -8.45
N ALA A 274 3.35 20.90 -9.64
CA ALA A 274 3.29 19.87 -10.67
C ALA A 274 4.00 18.57 -10.22
N ALA A 275 5.16 18.67 -9.56
CA ALA A 275 5.87 17.53 -9.00
C ALA A 275 5.05 16.83 -7.90
N LEU A 276 4.40 17.60 -7.01
CA LEU A 276 3.51 17.06 -6.00
C LEU A 276 2.28 16.38 -6.62
N ALA A 277 1.67 17.01 -7.64
CA ALA A 277 0.56 16.42 -8.38
C ALA A 277 0.95 15.10 -9.06
N ALA A 278 2.16 14.99 -9.59
CA ALA A 278 2.68 13.75 -10.18
C ALA A 278 2.82 12.63 -9.12
N LEU A 279 3.32 12.94 -7.93
CA LEU A 279 3.40 11.98 -6.81
C LEU A 279 2.01 11.50 -6.37
N ILE A 280 1.02 12.40 -6.33
CA ILE A 280 -0.36 12.06 -6.00
C ILE A 280 -0.97 11.15 -7.07
N LEU A 281 -0.79 11.50 -8.36
CA LEU A 281 -1.25 10.71 -9.49
C LEU A 281 -0.66 9.30 -9.46
N GLN A 282 0.66 9.19 -9.21
CA GLN A 282 1.36 7.91 -9.09
C GLN A 282 0.82 7.08 -7.92
N SER A 283 0.58 7.73 -6.76
CA SER A 283 0.03 7.07 -5.57
C SER A 283 -1.40 6.60 -5.78
N ALA A 284 -2.24 7.40 -6.45
CA ALA A 284 -3.61 7.04 -6.81
C ALA A 284 -3.64 5.88 -7.81
N SER A 285 -2.78 5.93 -8.84
CA SER A 285 -2.63 4.84 -9.81
C SER A 285 -2.16 3.54 -9.14
N SER A 286 -1.16 3.62 -8.27
CA SER A 286 -0.71 2.48 -7.45
C SER A 286 -1.83 1.88 -6.61
N ALA A 287 -2.69 2.74 -6.02
CA ALA A 287 -3.84 2.28 -5.26
C ALA A 287 -4.84 1.53 -6.15
N ASN A 288 -5.17 2.07 -7.33
CA ASN A 288 -6.08 1.45 -8.29
C ASN A 288 -5.57 0.10 -8.81
N GLN A 289 -4.27 -0.05 -8.99
CA GLN A 289 -3.64 -1.29 -9.44
C GLN A 289 -3.31 -2.26 -8.29
N TYR A 290 -3.66 -1.93 -7.06
CA TYR A 290 -3.34 -2.70 -5.84
C TYR A 290 -1.82 -2.92 -5.61
N PHE A 291 -0.95 -2.09 -6.19
CA PHE A 291 0.48 -2.14 -5.94
C PHE A 291 0.84 -1.59 -4.56
N SER A 292 1.99 -1.99 -4.04
CA SER A 292 2.60 -1.33 -2.88
C SER A 292 3.05 0.09 -3.25
N SER A 293 2.93 1.04 -2.32
CA SER A 293 3.40 2.43 -2.50
C SER A 293 4.74 2.69 -1.80
N ASP A 294 5.44 1.64 -1.35
CA ASP A 294 6.65 1.79 -0.51
C ASP A 294 7.81 2.45 -1.27
N ASP A 295 7.91 2.22 -2.57
CA ASP A 295 8.88 2.87 -3.45
C ASP A 295 8.58 4.35 -3.67
N ILE A 296 7.31 4.76 -3.68
CA ILE A 296 6.92 6.18 -3.72
C ILE A 296 7.36 6.88 -2.44
N PHE A 297 7.22 6.22 -1.27
CA PHE A 297 7.64 6.80 0.01
C PHE A 297 9.15 7.03 0.10
N SER A 298 9.96 6.23 -0.59
CA SER A 298 11.40 6.46 -0.64
C SER A 298 11.75 7.79 -1.32
N VAL A 299 10.96 8.18 -2.33
CA VAL A 299 11.10 9.47 -3.02
C VAL A 299 10.57 10.61 -2.14
N MET A 300 9.52 10.36 -1.36
CA MET A 300 8.90 11.35 -0.48
C MET A 300 9.68 11.64 0.80
N GLY A 301 10.65 10.80 1.16
CA GLY A 301 11.45 10.97 2.38
C GLY A 301 12.23 12.29 2.45
N SER A 302 12.43 12.95 1.31
CA SER A 302 13.07 14.27 1.20
C SER A 302 12.08 15.45 1.27
N LEU A 303 10.77 15.20 1.32
CA LEU A 303 9.75 16.27 1.33
C LEU A 303 9.72 16.97 2.70
N ALA A 304 9.53 18.30 2.67
CA ALA A 304 9.27 19.05 3.89
C ALA A 304 7.92 18.62 4.54
N PRO A 305 7.80 18.69 5.88
CA PRO A 305 6.58 18.26 6.59
C PRO A 305 5.30 18.93 6.09
N GLN A 306 5.37 20.19 5.64
CA GLN A 306 4.23 20.91 5.08
C GLN A 306 3.80 20.30 3.73
N ARG A 307 4.75 19.97 2.84
CA ARG A 307 4.47 19.30 1.56
C ARG A 307 3.92 17.89 1.77
N THR A 308 4.40 17.18 2.79
CA THR A 308 3.85 15.88 3.17
C THR A 308 2.38 15.98 3.60
N ARG A 309 2.01 17.02 4.35
CA ARG A 309 0.61 17.27 4.74
C ARG A 309 -0.25 17.62 3.53
N GLU A 310 0.24 18.50 2.66
CA GLU A 310 -0.41 18.87 1.40
C GLU A 310 -0.64 17.64 0.53
N PHE A 311 0.38 16.80 0.33
CA PHE A 311 0.27 15.52 -0.37
C PHE A 311 -0.85 14.66 0.20
N THR A 312 -0.88 14.47 1.52
CA THR A 312 -1.88 13.62 2.18
C THR A 312 -3.29 14.15 1.94
N THR A 313 -3.49 15.48 2.08
CA THR A 313 -4.77 16.15 1.85
C THR A 313 -5.27 15.95 0.41
N LEU A 314 -4.38 16.16 -0.55
CA LEU A 314 -4.70 16.02 -1.97
C LEU A 314 -4.90 14.55 -2.38
N LEU A 315 -4.20 13.60 -1.75
CA LEU A 315 -4.42 12.18 -1.98
C LEU A 315 -5.82 11.74 -1.57
N PHE A 316 -6.33 12.22 -0.43
CA PHE A 316 -7.73 11.98 -0.03
C PHE A 316 -8.72 12.51 -1.06
N ALA A 317 -8.45 13.69 -1.63
CA ALA A 317 -9.28 14.28 -2.67
C ALA A 317 -9.20 13.49 -3.99
N ALA A 318 -8.01 13.13 -4.42
CA ALA A 318 -7.76 12.38 -5.66
C ALA A 318 -8.43 11.00 -5.66
N LEU A 319 -8.44 10.31 -4.51
CA LEU A 319 -9.09 9.01 -4.35
C LEU A 319 -10.59 9.12 -4.09
N GLN A 320 -11.15 10.32 -4.02
CA GLN A 320 -12.57 10.61 -3.79
C GLN A 320 -13.15 9.84 -2.57
N LEU A 321 -12.34 9.70 -1.52
CA LEU A 321 -12.74 8.97 -0.32
C LEU A 321 -13.81 9.76 0.43
N ASN A 322 -15.00 9.20 0.51
CA ASN A 322 -16.05 9.73 1.35
C ASN A 322 -15.93 9.12 2.75
N ILE A 323 -15.54 9.95 3.71
CA ILE A 323 -15.34 9.58 5.13
C ILE A 323 -16.43 10.16 6.05
N ASP A 324 -17.40 10.87 5.50
CA ASP A 324 -18.57 11.36 6.21
C ASP A 324 -19.60 10.25 6.43
N CYS A 325 -20.17 10.15 7.63
CA CYS A 325 -21.25 9.20 7.93
C CYS A 325 -22.65 9.74 7.60
N GLY A 326 -22.73 10.95 7.07
CA GLY A 326 -24.01 11.62 6.83
C GLY A 326 -24.72 12.07 8.11
N VAL A 327 -25.91 12.62 7.93
CA VAL A 327 -26.74 13.13 9.02
C VAL A 327 -27.62 12.01 9.60
N ASP A 328 -27.90 10.98 8.84
CA ASP A 328 -28.75 9.85 9.22
C ASP A 328 -27.93 8.56 9.43
N ASP A 329 -28.43 7.63 10.30
CA ASP A 329 -27.77 6.36 10.59
C ASP A 329 -27.66 5.41 9.38
N ALA A 330 -28.26 5.75 8.26
CA ALA A 330 -28.26 4.95 7.03
C ALA A 330 -26.82 4.66 6.51
N ASN A 331 -25.86 5.53 6.82
CA ASN A 331 -24.49 5.42 6.31
C ASN A 331 -23.54 4.58 7.17
N THR A 332 -23.98 4.00 8.28
CA THR A 332 -23.14 3.13 9.13
C THR A 332 -22.55 1.94 8.34
N ASN A 333 -23.37 1.33 7.47
CA ASN A 333 -22.91 0.24 6.61
C ASN A 333 -21.85 0.70 5.59
N TYR A 334 -21.98 1.94 5.09
CA TYR A 334 -21.00 2.51 4.19
C TYR A 334 -19.63 2.65 4.86
N LEU A 335 -19.57 3.18 6.08
CA LEU A 335 -18.30 3.30 6.83
C LEU A 335 -17.68 1.94 7.14
N MET A 336 -18.47 0.90 7.39
CA MET A 336 -17.96 -0.46 7.50
C MET A 336 -17.33 -0.97 6.20
N LEU A 337 -17.94 -0.65 5.05
CA LEU A 337 -17.40 -0.97 3.71
C LEU A 337 -16.14 -0.14 3.43
N LEU A 338 -16.15 1.15 3.77
CA LEU A 338 -14.97 2.01 3.66
C LEU A 338 -13.79 1.43 4.43
N GLY A 339 -14.00 0.94 5.64
CA GLY A 339 -12.96 0.26 6.42
C GLY A 339 -12.35 -0.98 5.73
N ARG A 340 -13.01 -1.54 4.72
CA ARG A 340 -12.49 -2.64 3.89
C ARG A 340 -11.89 -2.15 2.57
N SER A 341 -12.11 -0.88 2.21
CA SER A 341 -11.56 -0.30 0.99
C SER A 341 -10.03 -0.28 1.04
N PRO A 342 -9.35 -0.85 0.04
CA PRO A 342 -7.91 -0.79 -0.04
C PRO A 342 -7.40 0.64 -0.18
N PHE A 343 -8.17 1.54 -0.80
CA PHE A 343 -7.83 2.95 -0.96
C PHE A 343 -7.74 3.65 0.39
N PHE A 344 -8.75 3.48 1.24
CA PHE A 344 -8.78 4.06 2.58
C PHE A 344 -7.62 3.53 3.44
N VAL A 345 -7.38 2.21 3.41
CA VAL A 345 -6.28 1.59 4.15
C VAL A 345 -4.92 2.09 3.67
N LYS A 346 -4.72 2.22 2.36
CA LYS A 346 -3.47 2.76 1.79
C LYS A 346 -3.25 4.20 2.18
N THR A 347 -4.29 5.05 2.14
CA THR A 347 -4.20 6.46 2.53
C THR A 347 -3.85 6.60 4.01
N LEU A 348 -4.53 5.88 4.90
CA LEU A 348 -4.18 5.86 6.33
C LEU A 348 -2.77 5.33 6.58
N SER A 349 -2.36 4.30 5.83
CA SER A 349 -1.00 3.76 5.92
C SER A 349 0.05 4.78 5.46
N SER A 350 -0.26 5.58 4.43
CA SER A 350 0.59 6.68 3.98
C SER A 350 0.75 7.74 5.08
N MET A 351 -0.36 8.20 5.65
CA MET A 351 -0.34 9.14 6.78
C MET A 351 0.47 8.61 7.96
N HIS A 352 0.26 7.34 8.30
CA HIS A 352 0.99 6.69 9.39
C HIS A 352 2.50 6.71 9.16
N LEU A 353 2.96 6.38 7.95
CA LEU A 353 4.38 6.28 7.64
C LEU A 353 5.06 7.63 7.49
N LEU A 354 4.41 8.59 6.84
CA LEU A 354 4.98 9.92 6.56
C LEU A 354 5.17 10.76 7.83
N GLY A 355 4.38 10.53 8.87
CA GLY A 355 4.54 11.20 10.17
C GLY A 355 5.29 10.36 11.22
N LEU A 356 5.89 9.24 10.83
CA LEU A 356 6.61 8.34 11.72
C LEU A 356 8.08 8.77 11.80
N THR A 357 8.51 9.30 12.93
CA THR A 357 9.91 9.74 13.14
C THR A 357 10.79 8.68 13.80
N SER A 358 10.18 7.75 14.53
CA SER A 358 10.82 6.56 15.10
C SER A 358 9.76 5.46 15.29
N PRO A 359 10.11 4.22 15.64
CA PRO A 359 9.14 3.12 15.76
C PRO A 359 7.93 3.40 16.66
N VAL A 360 8.07 4.32 17.61
CA VAL A 360 7.00 4.72 18.54
C VAL A 360 6.64 6.20 18.49
N ASP A 361 7.50 7.04 17.87
CA ASP A 361 7.26 8.48 17.81
C ASP A 361 6.54 8.86 16.53
N ARG A 362 5.40 9.49 16.66
CA ARG A 362 4.50 9.87 15.57
C ARG A 362 4.01 11.29 15.75
N ASP A 363 3.83 12.03 14.68
CA ASP A 363 3.03 13.26 14.75
C ASP A 363 1.55 12.94 15.01
N LEU A 364 0.74 13.94 15.30
CA LEU A 364 -0.68 13.75 15.63
C LEU A 364 -1.46 13.07 14.51
N SER A 365 -1.21 13.42 13.23
CA SER A 365 -1.91 12.84 12.09
C SER A 365 -1.50 11.39 11.86
N SER A 366 -0.22 11.07 11.97
CA SER A 366 0.29 9.71 11.92
C SER A 366 -0.27 8.85 13.05
N LYS A 367 -0.36 9.40 14.26
CA LYS A 367 -0.96 8.72 15.42
C LYS A 367 -2.44 8.45 15.18
N MET A 368 -3.20 9.44 14.71
CA MET A 368 -4.61 9.27 14.32
C MET A 368 -4.76 8.13 13.31
N ALA A 369 -3.98 8.15 12.24
CA ALA A 369 -4.04 7.12 11.20
C ALA A 369 -3.73 5.72 11.75
N TRP A 370 -2.69 5.59 12.58
CA TRP A 370 -2.32 4.31 13.20
C TRP A 370 -3.40 3.78 14.14
N ILE A 371 -3.98 4.65 14.97
CA ILE A 371 -5.10 4.28 15.85
C ILE A 371 -6.31 3.83 15.03
N ILE A 372 -6.67 4.57 13.98
CA ILE A 372 -7.81 4.24 13.13
C ILE A 372 -7.63 2.90 12.39
N LEU A 373 -6.42 2.60 11.91
CA LEU A 373 -6.08 1.31 11.33
C LEU A 373 -6.30 0.16 12.34
N ASN A 374 -5.90 0.36 13.60
CA ASN A 374 -6.10 -0.61 14.67
C ASN A 374 -7.58 -0.76 15.05
N ILE A 375 -8.32 0.35 15.22
CA ILE A 375 -9.77 0.37 15.46
C ILE A 375 -10.51 -0.40 14.37
N LYS A 376 -10.23 -0.08 13.11
CA LYS A 376 -10.78 -0.76 11.93
C LYS A 376 -10.53 -2.27 12.01
N TYR A 377 -9.30 -2.67 12.27
CA TYR A 377 -8.90 -4.07 12.34
C TYR A 377 -9.68 -4.82 13.44
N VAL A 378 -9.71 -4.27 14.65
CA VAL A 378 -10.45 -4.82 15.78
C VAL A 378 -11.95 -4.91 15.50
N THR A 379 -12.54 -3.88 14.91
CA THR A 379 -13.96 -3.88 14.53
C THR A 379 -14.27 -4.96 13.49
N GLN A 380 -13.38 -5.16 12.51
CA GLN A 380 -13.55 -6.25 11.53
C GLN A 380 -13.57 -7.61 12.18
N ILE A 381 -12.70 -7.85 13.17
CA ILE A 381 -12.67 -9.09 13.94
C ILE A 381 -14.00 -9.29 14.67
N LEU A 382 -14.40 -8.29 15.46
CA LEU A 382 -15.66 -8.35 16.23
C LEU A 382 -16.86 -8.63 15.33
N THR A 383 -17.02 -7.86 14.24
CA THR A 383 -18.16 -7.98 13.33
C THR A 383 -18.15 -9.30 12.55
N SER A 384 -16.98 -9.83 12.19
CA SER A 384 -16.88 -11.11 11.49
C SER A 384 -17.34 -12.27 12.39
N ILE A 385 -16.94 -12.25 13.63
CA ILE A 385 -17.30 -13.33 14.58
C ILE A 385 -18.76 -13.23 15.00
N THR A 386 -19.27 -12.04 15.27
CA THR A 386 -20.69 -11.86 15.58
C THR A 386 -21.59 -12.36 14.44
N ARG A 387 -21.20 -12.12 13.18
CA ARG A 387 -21.91 -12.67 12.02
C ARG A 387 -21.89 -14.19 11.96
N MET A 388 -20.77 -14.83 12.30
CA MET A 388 -20.66 -16.30 12.31
C MET A 388 -21.51 -16.96 13.41
N HIS A 389 -21.75 -16.27 14.51
CA HIS A 389 -22.56 -16.79 15.63
C HIS A 389 -24.07 -16.53 15.44
N GLY A 390 -24.46 -15.67 14.50
CA GLY A 390 -25.86 -15.38 14.20
C GLY A 390 -26.55 -14.60 15.33
N HIS A 391 -27.50 -15.21 16.00
CA HIS A 391 -28.32 -14.57 17.05
C HIS A 391 -27.54 -14.43 18.36
N LEU A 392 -26.90 -13.29 18.57
CA LEU A 392 -26.10 -13.03 19.78
C LEU A 392 -26.92 -13.13 21.07
N ASP A 393 -28.22 -12.83 21.03
CA ASP A 393 -29.08 -12.92 22.23
C ASP A 393 -29.31 -14.33 22.71
N LYS A 394 -29.23 -15.29 21.80
CA LYS A 394 -29.57 -16.70 22.07
C LYS A 394 -28.33 -17.59 22.15
N THR A 395 -27.20 -17.16 21.69
CA THR A 395 -25.97 -17.94 21.59
C THR A 395 -24.89 -17.42 22.53
N LEU A 396 -24.04 -18.31 23.01
CA LEU A 396 -22.83 -17.96 23.75
C LEU A 396 -21.60 -18.09 22.84
N LEU A 397 -20.54 -17.39 23.18
CA LEU A 397 -19.26 -17.51 22.49
C LEU A 397 -18.75 -18.96 22.60
N ARG A 398 -18.34 -19.55 21.50
CA ARG A 398 -17.83 -20.94 21.48
C ARG A 398 -16.43 -21.02 22.10
N PRO A 399 -16.13 -22.10 22.86
CA PRO A 399 -14.85 -22.27 23.53
C PRO A 399 -13.64 -22.17 22.60
N GLU A 400 -13.76 -22.67 21.37
CA GLU A 400 -12.67 -22.74 20.39
C GLU A 400 -12.19 -21.35 19.90
N VAL A 401 -13.06 -20.34 19.99
CA VAL A 401 -12.70 -18.94 19.56
C VAL A 401 -12.28 -18.05 20.74
N VAL A 402 -12.48 -18.50 21.98
CA VAL A 402 -12.16 -17.70 23.18
C VAL A 402 -10.72 -17.20 23.21
N PRO A 403 -9.69 -18.02 22.93
CA PRO A 403 -8.29 -17.57 23.00
C PRO A 403 -8.01 -16.37 22.11
N GLN A 404 -8.68 -16.27 20.97
CA GLN A 404 -8.49 -15.19 19.99
C GLN A 404 -9.05 -13.85 20.48
N PHE A 405 -10.02 -13.86 21.39
CA PHE A 405 -10.64 -12.65 21.93
C PHE A 405 -9.94 -12.08 23.14
N ILE A 406 -9.12 -12.84 23.84
CA ILE A 406 -8.47 -12.39 25.07
C ILE A 406 -7.64 -11.13 24.80
N GLY A 407 -6.77 -11.18 23.80
CA GLY A 407 -5.94 -10.03 23.41
C GLY A 407 -6.76 -8.87 22.86
N ILE A 408 -7.76 -9.16 22.03
CA ILE A 408 -8.65 -8.15 21.42
C ILE A 408 -9.45 -7.42 22.51
N CYS A 409 -10.05 -8.13 23.45
CA CYS A 409 -10.81 -7.52 24.54
C CYS A 409 -9.92 -6.69 25.45
N ARG A 410 -8.73 -7.20 25.83
CA ARG A 410 -7.76 -6.43 26.61
C ARG A 410 -7.34 -5.17 25.88
N TRP A 411 -7.06 -5.26 24.57
CA TRP A 411 -6.69 -4.10 23.78
C TRP A 411 -7.79 -3.05 23.77
N ILE A 412 -9.07 -3.46 23.62
CA ILE A 412 -10.21 -2.53 23.63
C ILE A 412 -10.29 -1.84 25.02
N MET A 413 -10.22 -2.60 26.11
CA MET A 413 -10.31 -2.04 27.45
C MET A 413 -9.18 -1.03 27.72
N HIS A 414 -7.94 -1.39 27.37
CA HIS A 414 -6.81 -0.50 27.52
C HIS A 414 -6.87 0.72 26.58
N PHE A 415 -7.39 0.54 25.37
CA PHE A 415 -7.60 1.63 24.42
C PHE A 415 -8.67 2.63 24.91
N ILE A 416 -9.77 2.13 25.50
CA ILE A 416 -10.78 2.97 26.13
C ILE A 416 -10.16 3.76 27.29
N ALA A 417 -9.37 3.09 28.15
CA ALA A 417 -8.66 3.75 29.24
C ALA A 417 -7.67 4.82 28.72
N TYR A 418 -6.90 4.51 27.66
CA TYR A 418 -6.02 5.47 26.99
C TYR A 418 -6.77 6.71 26.48
N THR A 419 -7.92 6.52 25.84
CA THR A 419 -8.71 7.63 25.29
C THR A 419 -9.31 8.49 26.39
N MET A 420 -9.81 7.86 27.45
CA MET A 420 -10.36 8.59 28.60
C MET A 420 -9.29 9.37 29.38
N ASP A 421 -8.12 8.76 29.64
CA ASP A 421 -7.00 9.46 30.25
C ASP A 421 -6.53 10.65 29.40
N GLY A 422 -6.51 10.48 28.06
CA GLY A 422 -6.20 11.56 27.14
C GLY A 422 -7.20 12.72 27.22
N LEU A 423 -8.49 12.46 27.42
CA LEU A 423 -9.48 13.51 27.64
C LEU A 423 -9.22 14.27 28.96
N PHE A 424 -8.93 13.56 30.05
CA PHE A 424 -8.59 14.20 31.33
C PHE A 424 -7.30 14.96 31.26
N GLU A 425 -6.29 14.50 30.53
CA GLU A 425 -5.04 15.22 30.28
C GLU A 425 -5.30 16.58 29.62
N LEU A 426 -6.08 16.57 28.51
CA LEU A 426 -6.43 17.79 27.79
C LEU A 426 -7.35 18.69 28.61
N GLY A 427 -8.29 18.15 29.38
CA GLY A 427 -9.18 18.92 30.27
C GLY A 427 -8.41 19.66 31.36
N ARG A 428 -7.43 19.00 31.98
CA ARG A 428 -6.54 19.67 32.95
C ARG A 428 -5.69 20.78 32.35
N ALA A 429 -5.22 20.58 31.11
CA ALA A 429 -4.46 21.60 30.38
C ALA A 429 -5.32 22.81 30.01
N VAL A 430 -6.61 22.61 29.71
CA VAL A 430 -7.58 23.69 29.49
C VAL A 430 -7.91 24.44 30.77
N ASP A 431 -8.13 23.74 31.88
CA ASP A 431 -8.50 24.34 33.15
C ASP A 431 -7.39 25.25 33.73
N GLY A 432 -6.12 24.92 33.44
CA GLY A 432 -4.94 25.72 33.79
C GLY A 432 -4.64 26.89 32.83
N SER A 433 -5.44 27.08 31.74
CA SER A 433 -5.15 28.02 30.66
C SER A 433 -6.15 29.20 30.65
N SER A 434 -5.64 30.42 30.49
CA SER A 434 -6.44 31.61 30.21
C SER A 434 -6.71 31.86 28.74
N THR A 435 -6.30 30.90 27.84
CA THR A 435 -6.45 31.04 26.38
C THR A 435 -7.88 30.80 25.94
N PRO A 436 -8.37 31.52 24.90
CA PRO A 436 -9.66 31.24 24.31
C PRO A 436 -9.77 29.80 23.80
N LEU A 437 -10.88 29.14 24.01
CA LEU A 437 -11.16 27.78 23.52
C LEU A 437 -11.69 27.79 22.08
N ASP A 438 -11.00 28.48 21.19
CA ASP A 438 -11.31 28.47 19.77
C ASP A 438 -10.68 27.25 19.04
N ALA A 439 -11.01 27.07 17.78
CA ALA A 439 -10.55 25.91 17.00
C ALA A 439 -9.03 25.88 16.83
N ALA A 440 -8.40 27.03 16.67
CA ALA A 440 -6.96 27.14 16.47
C ALA A 440 -6.22 26.78 17.76
N SER A 441 -6.57 27.40 18.88
CA SER A 441 -5.98 27.15 20.19
C SER A 441 -6.15 25.69 20.64
N LEU A 442 -7.35 25.12 20.42
CA LEU A 442 -7.60 23.70 20.71
C LEU A 442 -6.79 22.77 19.78
N THR A 443 -6.64 23.11 18.51
CA THR A 443 -5.81 22.35 17.57
C THR A 443 -4.36 22.36 18.00
N ASP A 444 -3.84 23.51 18.41
CA ASP A 444 -2.46 23.64 18.88
C ASP A 444 -2.25 22.89 20.22
N LEU A 445 -3.22 22.92 21.11
CA LEU A 445 -3.22 22.11 22.33
C LEU A 445 -3.13 20.61 22.00
N PHE A 446 -3.95 20.12 21.05
CA PHE A 446 -3.91 18.70 20.66
C PHE A 446 -2.57 18.31 20.05
N LYS A 447 -1.95 19.18 19.25
CA LYS A 447 -0.62 18.97 18.68
C LYS A 447 0.48 19.02 19.74
N GLN A 448 0.42 19.99 20.66
CA GLN A 448 1.40 20.14 21.76
C GLN A 448 1.43 18.90 22.65
N HIS A 449 0.28 18.38 23.02
CA HIS A 449 0.14 17.14 23.81
C HIS A 449 0.23 15.88 22.97
N ASN A 450 0.27 16.01 21.65
CA ASN A 450 0.19 14.91 20.70
C ASN A 450 -0.96 13.92 21.06
N ASN A 451 -2.10 14.48 21.40
CA ASN A 451 -3.22 13.76 22.00
C ASN A 451 -4.47 13.77 21.08
N PRO A 452 -4.85 12.61 20.51
CA PRO A 452 -5.95 12.50 19.57
C PRO A 452 -7.33 12.28 20.20
N ALA A 453 -7.48 12.22 21.51
CA ALA A 453 -8.68 11.72 22.19
C ALA A 453 -9.97 12.44 21.75
N VAL A 454 -9.96 13.78 21.70
CA VAL A 454 -11.10 14.57 21.24
C VAL A 454 -11.40 14.33 19.75
N LEU A 455 -10.34 14.33 18.93
CA LEU A 455 -10.50 14.13 17.48
C LEU A 455 -11.06 12.74 17.14
N LEU A 456 -10.68 11.70 17.89
CA LEU A 456 -11.24 10.35 17.75
C LEU A 456 -12.74 10.28 18.05
N LEU A 457 -13.20 11.05 19.05
CA LEU A 457 -14.63 11.14 19.37
C LEU A 457 -15.42 11.95 18.35
N LEU A 458 -14.81 13.00 17.78
CA LEU A 458 -15.46 13.87 16.81
C LEU A 458 -15.47 13.26 15.39
N SER A 459 -14.45 12.51 15.00
CA SER A 459 -14.38 11.91 13.67
C SER A 459 -15.44 10.82 13.46
N ALA A 460 -16.11 10.86 12.32
CA ALA A 460 -17.21 9.96 11.97
C ALA A 460 -16.79 8.50 11.97
N PHE A 461 -15.66 8.18 11.34
CA PHE A 461 -15.21 6.78 11.19
C PHE A 461 -14.90 6.11 12.53
N PRO A 462 -13.96 6.59 13.39
CA PRO A 462 -13.69 5.95 14.66
C PRO A 462 -14.90 5.95 15.59
N ARG A 463 -15.65 7.04 15.67
CA ARG A 463 -16.86 7.14 16.50
C ARG A 463 -17.90 6.07 16.13
N THR A 464 -18.13 5.84 14.83
CA THR A 464 -19.04 4.79 14.37
C THR A 464 -18.51 3.40 14.72
N MET A 465 -17.19 3.18 14.60
CA MET A 465 -16.60 1.91 15.00
C MET A 465 -16.77 1.65 16.50
N PHE A 466 -16.62 2.67 17.36
CA PHE A 466 -16.86 2.55 18.80
C PHE A 466 -18.31 2.15 19.12
N LYS A 467 -19.30 2.73 18.44
CA LYS A 467 -20.70 2.32 18.59
C LYS A 467 -20.91 0.84 18.23
N LEU A 468 -20.21 0.35 17.22
CA LEU A 468 -20.29 -1.06 16.81
C LEU A 468 -19.64 -2.04 17.81
N TRP A 469 -18.85 -1.58 18.77
CA TRP A 469 -18.25 -2.45 19.78
C TRP A 469 -19.21 -2.83 20.90
N ALA A 470 -20.18 -2.00 21.21
CA ALA A 470 -21.06 -2.13 22.39
C ALA A 470 -21.76 -3.49 22.44
N GLN A 471 -22.48 -3.87 21.39
CA GLN A 471 -23.24 -5.12 21.35
C GLN A 471 -22.33 -6.37 21.38
N PRO A 472 -21.26 -6.47 20.58
CA PRO A 472 -20.30 -7.58 20.69
C PRO A 472 -19.68 -7.71 22.07
N LEU A 473 -19.23 -6.60 22.66
CA LEU A 473 -18.60 -6.64 23.99
C LEU A 473 -19.58 -7.10 25.07
N ALA A 474 -20.82 -6.61 25.05
CA ALA A 474 -21.85 -7.05 25.99
C ALA A 474 -22.14 -8.56 25.84
N TRP A 475 -22.17 -9.07 24.61
CA TRP A 475 -22.34 -10.49 24.33
C TRP A 475 -21.15 -11.34 24.81
N ILE A 476 -19.91 -10.90 24.52
CA ILE A 476 -18.68 -11.59 24.98
C ILE A 476 -18.64 -11.61 26.52
N LYS A 477 -18.96 -10.48 27.17
CA LYS A 477 -19.01 -10.38 28.62
C LYS A 477 -20.05 -11.36 29.21
N ARG A 478 -21.29 -11.36 28.67
CA ARG A 478 -22.31 -12.30 29.09
C ARG A 478 -21.86 -13.75 28.95
N SER A 479 -21.17 -14.09 27.85
CA SER A 479 -20.63 -15.41 27.63
C SER A 479 -19.56 -15.76 28.67
N ALA A 480 -18.64 -14.84 28.96
CA ALA A 480 -17.62 -15.06 29.99
C ALA A 480 -18.23 -15.23 31.38
N ASP A 481 -19.18 -14.36 31.78
CA ASP A 481 -19.85 -14.40 33.05
C ASP A 481 -20.63 -15.73 33.24
N ASN A 482 -21.28 -16.25 32.19
CA ASN A 482 -22.02 -17.50 32.22
C ASN A 482 -21.13 -18.73 32.52
N PHE A 483 -19.87 -18.70 32.10
CA PHE A 483 -18.93 -19.80 32.31
C PHE A 483 -18.02 -19.62 33.55
N THR A 484 -17.91 -18.40 34.09
CA THR A 484 -17.00 -18.10 35.21
C THR A 484 -17.70 -17.85 36.54
N SER A 485 -19.01 -17.47 36.54
CA SER A 485 -19.76 -17.16 37.76
C SER A 485 -19.88 -18.39 38.69
N ALA A 486 -20.02 -18.11 39.96
CA ALA A 486 -20.21 -19.17 40.98
C ALA A 486 -21.51 -19.94 40.80
N SER A 487 -22.54 -19.36 40.18
CA SER A 487 -23.82 -19.92 39.84
C SER A 487 -23.83 -20.68 38.49
N ALA A 488 -22.71 -20.74 37.79
CA ALA A 488 -22.61 -21.44 36.51
C ALA A 488 -22.90 -22.95 36.73
N PRO A 489 -23.69 -23.58 35.83
CA PRO A 489 -23.85 -25.04 35.89
C PRO A 489 -22.48 -25.71 35.85
N VAL A 490 -22.29 -26.81 36.57
CA VAL A 490 -21.04 -27.55 36.68
C VAL A 490 -20.59 -27.97 35.27
N GLN A 491 -19.81 -27.11 34.65
CA GLN A 491 -19.22 -27.39 33.34
C GLN A 491 -17.83 -28.01 33.55
N ALA A 492 -17.37 -28.75 32.53
CA ALA A 492 -16.03 -29.32 32.55
C ALA A 492 -14.99 -28.29 32.95
N PRO A 493 -14.10 -28.56 33.93
CA PRO A 493 -13.10 -27.62 34.42
C PRO A 493 -12.25 -27.00 33.31
N GLU A 494 -12.03 -27.73 32.25
CA GLU A 494 -11.25 -27.30 31.07
C GLU A 494 -11.93 -26.16 30.30
N ILE A 495 -13.27 -26.18 30.18
CA ILE A 495 -14.00 -25.06 29.52
C ILE A 495 -13.89 -23.79 30.37
N ARG A 496 -14.08 -23.91 31.70
CA ARG A 496 -13.93 -22.76 32.60
C ARG A 496 -12.54 -22.10 32.51
N LYS A 497 -11.47 -22.91 32.42
CA LYS A 497 -10.09 -22.41 32.26
C LYS A 497 -9.91 -21.50 31.03
N LEU A 498 -10.66 -21.73 29.95
CA LEU A 498 -10.59 -20.90 28.75
C LEU A 498 -11.23 -19.52 28.97
N TYR A 499 -12.37 -19.44 29.69
CA TYR A 499 -13.11 -18.18 29.85
C TYR A 499 -12.58 -17.29 30.97
N VAL A 500 -11.85 -17.81 31.95
CA VAL A 500 -11.25 -17.04 33.05
C VAL A 500 -10.32 -15.93 32.53
N PRO A 501 -9.38 -16.20 31.61
CA PRO A 501 -8.53 -15.13 31.03
C PRO A 501 -9.33 -14.10 30.22
N LEU A 502 -10.43 -14.51 29.57
CA LEU A 502 -11.30 -13.60 28.82
C LEU A 502 -12.07 -12.67 29.77
N ALA A 503 -12.63 -13.20 30.86
CA ALA A 503 -13.29 -12.39 31.89
C ALA A 503 -12.31 -11.41 32.54
N ALA A 504 -11.09 -11.86 32.83
CA ALA A 504 -10.02 -11.01 33.36
C ALA A 504 -9.65 -9.88 32.37
N ALA A 505 -9.56 -10.20 31.06
CA ALA A 505 -9.26 -9.20 30.03
C ALA A 505 -10.35 -8.12 29.89
N LEU A 506 -11.63 -8.49 30.08
CA LEU A 506 -12.76 -7.55 30.05
C LEU A 506 -12.85 -6.71 31.35
N ALA A 507 -12.33 -7.22 32.45
CA ALA A 507 -12.25 -6.50 33.72
C ALA A 507 -10.97 -5.68 33.88
N ASP A 508 -10.02 -5.78 32.93
CA ASP A 508 -8.72 -5.09 32.96
C ASP A 508 -8.86 -3.62 32.50
N ILE A 509 -9.66 -2.88 33.24
CA ILE A 509 -9.90 -1.44 33.05
C ILE A 509 -10.25 -0.84 34.42
N PRO A 510 -9.80 0.39 34.74
CA PRO A 510 -9.98 0.99 36.08
C PRO A 510 -11.40 1.54 36.36
N PHE A 511 -12.33 1.45 35.41
CA PHE A 511 -13.71 1.94 35.51
C PHE A 511 -14.68 1.08 34.68
N ASP A 512 -15.98 1.35 34.78
CA ASP A 512 -16.97 0.67 33.91
C ASP A 512 -16.91 1.29 32.50
N TRP A 513 -16.51 0.48 31.50
CA TRP A 513 -16.38 0.90 30.12
C TRP A 513 -17.68 1.42 29.48
N ARG A 514 -18.84 1.18 30.11
CA ARG A 514 -20.15 1.72 29.68
C ARG A 514 -20.19 3.25 29.73
N TRP A 515 -19.37 3.88 30.58
CA TRP A 515 -19.22 5.35 30.57
C TRP A 515 -18.63 5.86 29.26
N PHE A 516 -17.69 5.14 28.70
CA PHE A 516 -17.16 5.46 27.37
C PHE A 516 -18.23 5.26 26.27
N GLU A 517 -19.00 4.15 26.32
CA GLU A 517 -20.10 3.89 25.41
C GLU A 517 -21.12 5.05 25.43
N ARG A 518 -21.52 5.49 26.63
CA ARG A 518 -22.41 6.63 26.81
C ARG A 518 -21.84 7.91 26.22
N LEU A 519 -20.59 8.24 26.53
CA LEU A 519 -19.89 9.41 26.00
C LEU A 519 -19.86 9.41 24.46
N VAL A 520 -19.57 8.26 23.86
CA VAL A 520 -19.59 8.09 22.40
C VAL A 520 -20.99 8.33 21.85
N GLY A 521 -22.03 7.82 22.50
CA GLY A 521 -23.43 8.06 22.10
C GLY A 521 -23.82 9.53 22.14
N GLU A 522 -23.58 10.20 23.27
CA GLU A 522 -23.88 11.64 23.45
C GLU A 522 -23.08 12.51 22.46
N THR A 523 -21.82 12.19 22.22
CA THR A 523 -21.01 12.89 21.22
C THR A 523 -21.52 12.65 19.81
N HIS A 524 -21.96 11.45 19.49
CA HIS A 524 -22.52 11.11 18.18
C HIS A 524 -23.77 11.94 17.89
N ASP A 525 -24.71 12.01 18.84
CA ASP A 525 -25.94 12.77 18.71
C ASP A 525 -25.68 14.29 18.61
N SER A 526 -24.68 14.78 19.37
CA SER A 526 -24.25 16.17 19.32
C SER A 526 -23.67 16.55 17.96
N VAL A 527 -22.77 15.72 17.39
CA VAL A 527 -22.20 15.95 16.06
C VAL A 527 -23.28 15.94 14.98
N ARG A 528 -24.21 14.97 15.02
CA ARG A 528 -25.34 14.94 14.08
C ARG A 528 -26.22 16.18 14.18
N THR A 529 -26.49 16.64 15.39
CA THR A 529 -27.26 17.87 15.63
C THR A 529 -26.55 19.09 15.06
N ILE A 530 -25.22 19.18 15.21
CA ILE A 530 -24.40 20.25 14.63
C ILE A 530 -24.48 20.21 13.09
N TYR A 531 -24.30 19.06 12.48
CA TYR A 531 -24.41 18.92 11.02
C TYR A 531 -25.82 19.27 10.50
N LYS A 532 -26.87 18.83 11.19
CA LYS A 532 -28.28 19.20 10.83
C LYS A 532 -28.49 20.71 10.88
N LYS A 533 -28.02 21.36 11.95
CA LYS A 533 -28.18 22.83 12.10
C LYS A 533 -27.35 23.59 11.05
N ALA A 534 -26.18 23.13 10.72
CA ALA A 534 -25.29 23.77 9.74
C ALA A 534 -25.73 23.55 8.29
N ASN A 535 -26.60 22.58 8.02
CA ASN A 535 -27.14 22.25 6.70
C ASN A 535 -26.08 22.19 5.58
N LEU A 536 -24.96 21.54 5.86
CA LEU A 536 -23.82 21.46 4.95
C LEU A 536 -24.04 20.41 3.85
N ALA A 537 -23.55 20.71 2.65
CA ALA A 537 -23.45 19.73 1.57
C ALA A 537 -22.50 18.57 1.93
N ASP A 538 -22.69 17.40 1.33
CA ASP A 538 -21.88 16.19 1.58
C ASP A 538 -20.39 16.45 1.38
N THR A 539 -20.01 17.20 0.35
CA THR A 539 -18.63 17.57 0.06
C THR A 539 -18.01 18.41 1.17
N ALA A 540 -18.76 19.36 1.73
CA ALA A 540 -18.29 20.20 2.82
C ALA A 540 -18.13 19.39 4.11
N ARG A 541 -19.09 18.50 4.45
CA ARG A 541 -18.96 17.59 5.62
C ARG A 541 -17.76 16.66 5.46
N ASN A 542 -17.57 16.10 4.26
CA ASN A 542 -16.43 15.25 3.99
C ASN A 542 -15.09 15.99 4.13
N SER A 543 -15.03 17.28 3.78
CA SER A 543 -13.85 18.12 4.01
C SER A 543 -13.57 18.29 5.51
N LEU A 544 -14.59 18.57 6.33
CA LEU A 544 -14.45 18.72 7.78
C LEU A 544 -13.96 17.40 8.43
N GLU A 545 -14.52 16.26 8.04
CA GLU A 545 -14.08 14.96 8.54
C GLU A 545 -12.62 14.66 8.14
N ARG A 546 -12.20 15.07 6.96
CA ARG A 546 -10.81 14.95 6.51
C ARG A 546 -9.87 15.81 7.37
N ASP A 547 -10.26 17.06 7.67
CA ASP A 547 -9.46 17.94 8.53
C ASP A 547 -9.28 17.35 9.92
N ILE A 548 -10.33 16.74 10.50
CA ILE A 548 -10.23 16.03 11.77
C ILE A 548 -9.25 14.86 11.69
N LEU A 549 -9.30 14.05 10.63
CA LEU A 549 -8.36 12.95 10.44
C LEU A 549 -6.91 13.44 10.32
N LEU A 550 -6.70 14.61 9.73
CA LEU A 550 -5.39 15.25 9.59
C LEU A 550 -4.92 15.96 10.88
N GLY A 551 -5.65 15.84 11.98
CA GLY A 551 -5.27 16.39 13.27
C GLY A 551 -5.62 17.87 13.45
N THR A 552 -6.58 18.40 12.68
CA THR A 552 -7.04 19.79 12.76
C THR A 552 -8.50 19.81 13.22
N LEU A 553 -8.83 20.64 14.19
CA LEU A 553 -10.20 20.82 14.66
C LEU A 553 -10.92 21.87 13.81
N PRO A 554 -11.99 21.51 13.07
CA PRO A 554 -12.79 22.49 12.35
C PRO A 554 -13.50 23.46 13.31
N PRO A 555 -13.64 24.76 12.95
CA PRO A 555 -14.32 25.76 13.79
C PRO A 555 -15.73 25.36 14.21
N LEU A 556 -16.43 24.63 13.36
CA LEU A 556 -17.79 24.13 13.61
C LEU A 556 -17.88 23.27 14.87
N PHE A 557 -16.81 22.53 15.22
CA PHE A 557 -16.77 21.60 16.34
C PHE A 557 -16.08 22.18 17.58
N ALA A 558 -15.51 23.40 17.53
CA ALA A 558 -14.83 24.00 18.66
C ALA A 558 -15.71 24.10 19.92
N PRO A 559 -17.00 24.52 19.83
CA PRO A 559 -17.87 24.56 21.02
C PRO A 559 -18.14 23.19 21.63
N LEU A 560 -18.25 22.14 20.78
CA LEU A 560 -18.43 20.78 21.28
C LEU A 560 -17.15 20.24 21.91
N ALA A 561 -16.00 20.48 21.31
CA ALA A 561 -14.70 20.09 21.86
C ALA A 561 -14.43 20.78 23.21
N ALA A 562 -14.69 22.08 23.30
CA ALA A 562 -14.59 22.81 24.56
C ALA A 562 -15.50 22.20 25.64
N ARG A 563 -16.78 21.96 25.32
CA ARG A 563 -17.73 21.34 26.25
C ARG A 563 -17.30 19.94 26.70
N LEU A 564 -16.71 19.13 25.80
CA LEU A 564 -16.16 17.80 26.16
C LEU A 564 -15.03 17.91 27.18
N LEU A 565 -14.18 18.94 27.08
CA LEU A 565 -13.01 19.12 27.94
C LEU A 565 -13.33 19.83 29.26
N THR A 566 -14.43 20.57 29.33
CA THR A 566 -14.86 21.32 30.51
C THR A 566 -16.09 20.68 31.16
N ASP A 567 -17.28 20.96 30.65
CA ASP A 567 -18.54 20.58 31.28
C ASP A 567 -18.71 19.09 31.46
N THR A 568 -18.38 18.29 30.42
CA THR A 568 -18.55 16.84 30.48
C THR A 568 -17.60 16.18 31.49
N LEU A 569 -16.38 16.71 31.64
CA LEU A 569 -15.40 16.16 32.57
C LEU A 569 -15.62 16.61 34.03
N TRP A 570 -15.95 17.90 34.26
CA TRP A 570 -15.83 18.52 35.58
C TRP A 570 -17.14 19.06 36.15
N ASN A 571 -18.19 19.28 35.35
CA ASN A 571 -19.43 19.86 35.83
C ASN A 571 -20.36 18.81 36.44
N SER A 572 -20.41 18.78 37.79
CA SER A 572 -21.28 17.86 38.52
C SER A 572 -22.77 18.20 38.39
N ASP A 573 -23.13 19.44 38.02
CA ASP A 573 -24.53 19.88 37.82
C ASP A 573 -25.07 19.48 36.42
N ALA A 574 -24.23 18.90 35.54
CA ALA A 574 -24.67 18.38 34.23
C ALA A 574 -25.68 17.23 34.43
N PRO A 575 -26.66 17.06 33.52
CA PRO A 575 -27.71 16.01 33.67
C PRO A 575 -27.15 14.58 33.83
N ALA A 576 -25.94 14.34 33.32
CA ALA A 576 -25.23 13.06 33.48
C ALA A 576 -24.26 13.02 34.66
N GLY A 577 -24.03 14.17 35.36
CA GLY A 577 -22.98 14.39 36.35
C GLY A 577 -21.59 14.45 35.67
N ALA A 578 -20.59 14.96 36.41
CA ALA A 578 -19.22 14.99 35.91
C ALA A 578 -18.66 13.58 35.71
N LEU A 579 -17.90 13.37 34.65
CA LEU A 579 -17.15 12.11 34.48
C LEU A 579 -16.11 11.92 35.58
N ALA A 580 -15.52 12.99 36.07
CA ALA A 580 -14.56 12.97 37.20
C ALA A 580 -15.17 12.36 38.47
N ASP A 581 -16.48 12.50 38.69
CA ASP A 581 -17.19 11.91 39.86
C ASP A 581 -17.47 10.40 39.66
N LYS A 582 -17.48 9.95 38.43
CA LYS A 582 -17.79 8.55 38.06
C LYS A 582 -16.54 7.69 37.85
N LEU A 583 -15.44 8.35 37.52
CA LEU A 583 -14.18 7.70 37.19
C LEU A 583 -13.12 8.16 38.19
N ASP A 584 -12.42 7.21 38.78
CA ASP A 584 -11.22 7.51 39.55
C ASP A 584 -10.11 7.99 38.62
N SER A 585 -10.03 9.31 38.40
CA SER A 585 -9.05 9.94 37.49
C SER A 585 -7.61 9.69 37.96
N GLY A 586 -7.37 9.53 39.24
CA GLY A 586 -6.05 9.17 39.81
C GLY A 586 -5.66 7.75 39.41
N ARG A 587 -6.56 6.78 39.59
CA ARG A 587 -6.33 5.39 39.19
C ARG A 587 -6.18 5.27 37.67
N LEU A 588 -6.91 6.07 36.89
CA LEU A 588 -6.81 6.09 35.45
C LEU A 588 -5.45 6.61 34.98
N MET A 589 -4.95 7.69 35.62
CA MET A 589 -3.64 8.27 35.28
C MET A 589 -2.46 7.29 35.50
N PHE A 590 -2.57 6.40 36.49
CA PHE A 590 -1.56 5.39 36.78
C PHE A 590 -1.81 4.05 36.02
N PHE A 591 -2.88 3.95 35.24
CA PHE A 591 -3.15 2.77 34.46
C PHE A 591 -2.22 2.63 33.27
N ASP A 592 -1.47 1.53 33.20
CA ASP A 592 -0.42 1.35 32.20
C ASP A 592 -0.96 0.90 30.83
N THR A 593 -0.99 1.85 29.89
CA THR A 593 -1.36 1.62 28.49
C THR A 593 -0.16 1.63 27.53
N THR A 594 1.07 1.56 28.06
CA THR A 594 2.32 1.67 27.29
C THR A 594 2.41 0.68 26.14
N TRP A 595 1.95 -0.55 26.37
CA TRP A 595 2.02 -1.62 25.39
C TRP A 595 1.17 -1.39 24.11
N LEU A 596 0.20 -0.48 24.16
CA LEU A 596 -0.58 -0.10 22.97
C LEU A 596 0.27 0.60 21.89
N GLY A 597 1.40 1.21 22.29
CA GLY A 597 2.30 1.92 21.38
C GLY A 597 1.77 3.27 20.89
N PHE A 598 0.91 3.94 21.69
CA PHE A 598 0.33 5.26 21.38
C PHE A 598 0.89 6.41 22.21
N ARG A 599 1.76 6.12 23.16
CA ARG A 599 2.42 7.11 24.01
C ARG A 599 3.88 7.28 23.63
N GLU A 600 4.34 8.51 23.44
CA GLU A 600 5.73 8.88 23.14
C GLU A 600 6.46 9.30 24.42
N SER A 601 6.78 8.35 25.26
CA SER A 601 7.61 8.60 26.46
C SER A 601 8.88 7.75 26.40
N GLN A 602 9.92 8.18 27.11
CA GLN A 602 11.14 7.37 27.22
C GLN A 602 10.84 5.99 27.82
N ARG A 603 9.88 5.92 28.76
CA ARG A 603 9.38 4.64 29.29
C ARG A 603 8.78 3.76 28.20
N ALA A 604 7.95 4.34 27.33
CA ALA A 604 7.34 3.60 26.22
C ALA A 604 8.39 3.11 25.22
N ARG A 605 9.36 3.96 24.84
CA ARG A 605 10.47 3.55 23.97
C ARG A 605 11.27 2.41 24.57
N ASN A 606 11.66 2.51 25.85
CA ASN A 606 12.38 1.46 26.55
C ASN A 606 11.57 0.16 26.62
N TRP A 607 10.27 0.26 26.85
CA TRP A 607 9.39 -0.90 26.91
C TRP A 607 9.31 -1.60 25.54
N HIS A 608 9.08 -0.86 24.45
CA HIS A 608 8.98 -1.40 23.08
C HIS A 608 10.32 -1.90 22.53
N ASN A 609 11.45 -1.46 23.07
CA ASN A 609 12.76 -2.02 22.74
C ASN A 609 12.99 -3.43 23.31
N VAL A 610 12.25 -3.81 24.35
CA VAL A 610 12.42 -5.10 25.04
C VAL A 610 11.27 -6.06 24.75
N HIS A 611 10.09 -5.54 24.40
CA HIS A 611 8.87 -6.34 24.21
C HIS A 611 8.39 -6.26 22.76
N VAL A 612 7.94 -7.41 22.25
CA VAL A 612 7.30 -7.50 20.94
C VAL A 612 5.80 -7.64 21.14
N VAL A 613 5.02 -6.86 20.40
CA VAL A 613 3.56 -6.92 20.40
C VAL A 613 3.08 -7.54 19.08
N ASP A 614 2.25 -8.58 19.20
CA ASP A 614 1.48 -9.08 18.06
C ASP A 614 0.37 -8.09 17.71
N VAL A 615 0.52 -7.41 16.57
CA VAL A 615 -0.46 -6.37 16.16
C VAL A 615 -1.78 -6.95 15.66
N CYS A 616 -1.82 -8.24 15.33
CA CYS A 616 -3.03 -8.93 14.88
C CYS A 616 -3.80 -9.54 16.07
N GLN A 617 -3.13 -10.31 16.92
CA GLN A 617 -3.75 -10.92 18.10
C GLN A 617 -3.90 -9.96 19.27
N LYS A 618 -3.26 -8.78 19.21
CA LYS A 618 -3.26 -7.77 20.28
C LYS A 618 -2.72 -8.32 21.60
N MET A 619 -1.59 -9.00 21.53
CA MET A 619 -0.95 -9.64 22.66
C MET A 619 0.53 -9.31 22.72
N VAL A 620 1.07 -9.22 23.92
CA VAL A 620 2.51 -9.14 24.13
C VAL A 620 3.11 -10.54 23.98
N ILE A 621 4.05 -10.70 23.07
CA ILE A 621 4.76 -11.96 22.86
C ILE A 621 5.86 -12.05 23.90
N ARG A 622 5.71 -12.98 24.86
CA ARG A 622 6.72 -13.25 25.90
C ARG A 622 7.82 -14.17 25.33
N GLY A 623 9.07 -13.95 25.75
CA GLY A 623 10.17 -14.87 25.48
C GLY A 623 10.98 -14.60 24.20
N VAL A 624 10.75 -13.47 23.52
CA VAL A 624 11.74 -12.94 22.58
C VAL A 624 12.83 -12.31 23.44
N GLY A 625 13.83 -13.11 23.83
CA GLY A 625 15.02 -12.60 24.48
C GLY A 625 15.64 -11.49 23.65
N ALA A 626 16.38 -10.59 24.29
CA ALA A 626 17.04 -9.45 23.69
C ALA A 626 17.99 -9.85 22.52
N GLN A 627 17.39 -10.36 21.44
CA GLN A 627 18.05 -10.53 20.17
C GLN A 627 17.75 -9.27 19.36
N GLU A 628 18.79 -8.71 18.83
CA GLU A 628 18.91 -7.55 17.96
C GLU A 628 17.59 -7.06 17.37
N HIS A 629 17.15 -5.89 17.84
CA HIS A 629 15.98 -5.23 17.25
C HIS A 629 16.39 -4.80 15.84
N PRO A 630 15.93 -5.45 14.77
CA PRO A 630 16.46 -5.22 13.42
C PRO A 630 16.09 -3.83 12.87
N VAL A 631 15.36 -3.02 13.64
CA VAL A 631 14.91 -1.68 13.23
C VAL A 631 15.96 -0.61 13.48
N THR A 632 16.85 -0.78 14.44
CA THR A 632 17.73 0.32 14.85
C THR A 632 19.19 0.16 14.40
N GLY A 633 19.59 -0.99 13.84
CA GLY A 633 21.02 -1.22 13.56
C GLY A 633 21.94 -1.03 14.77
N ALA A 634 21.37 -0.71 15.93
CA ALA A 634 22.07 -0.51 17.17
C ALA A 634 22.23 -1.88 17.83
N THR A 635 23.41 -2.43 17.71
CA THR A 635 23.89 -3.52 18.55
C THR A 635 23.75 -3.09 19.99
N LEU A 636 22.78 -3.65 20.72
CA LEU A 636 22.79 -3.63 22.19
C LEU A 636 23.96 -4.49 22.68
N ALA A 637 25.18 -4.00 22.41
CA ALA A 637 26.41 -4.51 23.02
C ALA A 637 26.37 -4.11 24.51
N GLY A 638 25.87 -4.99 25.35
CA GLY A 638 26.02 -4.77 26.77
C GLY A 638 25.08 -5.60 27.62
N ARG A 639 25.38 -6.82 27.77
CA ARG A 639 25.33 -7.71 28.95
C ARG A 639 25.08 -9.15 28.57
N ARG A 640 26.14 -9.80 28.12
CA ARG A 640 26.28 -11.23 28.37
C ARG A 640 26.35 -11.41 29.91
N ARG A 641 25.24 -11.66 30.55
CA ARG A 641 25.27 -12.40 31.80
C ARG A 641 25.57 -13.85 31.44
N SER A 642 26.73 -14.30 31.86
CA SER A 642 27.12 -15.69 31.89
C SER A 642 26.15 -16.47 32.79
N ASP A 643 25.10 -17.01 32.22
CA ASP A 643 24.28 -18.05 32.87
C ASP A 643 24.90 -19.44 32.62
N SER A 644 26.13 -19.59 33.07
CA SER A 644 26.76 -20.88 33.27
C SER A 644 26.69 -21.25 34.74
N GLN A 645 25.51 -21.46 35.29
CA GLN A 645 25.28 -22.26 36.51
C GLN A 645 23.77 -22.27 36.80
N LEU A 646 23.06 -23.22 36.25
CA LEU A 646 21.87 -23.83 36.81
C LEU A 646 21.38 -24.93 35.82
N SER A 647 22.17 -25.99 35.74
CA SER A 647 21.73 -27.21 35.08
C SER A 647 21.75 -28.34 36.12
N ALA A 648 20.64 -28.62 36.75
CA ALA A 648 20.30 -29.95 37.22
C ALA A 648 18.82 -29.93 37.61
N GLY A 649 17.98 -30.58 36.83
CA GLY A 649 16.64 -30.93 37.28
C GLY A 649 15.54 -30.64 36.26
N GLY A 650 15.10 -31.66 35.53
CA GLY A 650 13.83 -31.69 34.83
C GLY A 650 13.88 -31.25 33.36
N ARG A 651 14.00 -32.21 32.48
CA ARG A 651 13.58 -32.06 31.08
C ARG A 651 12.09 -31.76 31.06
N GLN A 652 11.71 -30.46 31.07
CA GLN A 652 10.41 -30.03 30.60
C GLN A 652 10.42 -30.14 29.08
N GLU A 653 9.40 -30.80 28.53
CA GLU A 653 9.14 -30.87 27.09
C GLU A 653 9.33 -29.51 26.43
N GLY A 654 10.21 -29.44 25.43
CA GLY A 654 10.73 -28.24 24.88
C GLY A 654 9.64 -27.24 24.46
N GLU A 655 9.64 -26.06 25.06
CA GLU A 655 8.93 -24.91 24.54
C GLU A 655 9.34 -24.74 23.06
N ARG A 656 8.41 -25.04 22.16
CA ARG A 656 8.63 -24.81 20.73
C ARG A 656 8.84 -23.31 20.52
N LYS A 657 9.98 -22.95 19.98
CA LYS A 657 10.26 -21.57 19.60
C LYS A 657 9.14 -21.03 18.71
N LYS A 658 8.55 -19.92 19.11
CA LYS A 658 7.50 -19.26 18.34
C LYS A 658 8.12 -18.57 17.14
N LEU A 659 7.67 -18.91 15.94
CA LEU A 659 8.07 -18.22 14.72
C LEU A 659 7.33 -16.89 14.61
N LEU A 660 8.04 -15.85 14.21
CA LEU A 660 7.50 -14.51 14.05
C LEU A 660 7.46 -14.12 12.57
N ARG A 661 6.42 -13.35 12.22
CA ARG A 661 6.34 -12.61 10.97
C ARG A 661 6.52 -11.13 11.26
N ARG A 662 7.21 -10.44 10.37
CA ARG A 662 7.41 -8.99 10.41
C ARG A 662 6.78 -8.36 9.19
N CYS A 663 6.06 -7.25 9.38
CA CYS A 663 5.53 -6.49 8.26
C CYS A 663 6.67 -5.82 7.49
N VAL A 664 6.68 -5.98 6.17
CA VAL A 664 7.70 -5.41 5.29
C VAL A 664 7.64 -3.87 5.24
N ARG A 665 6.52 -3.26 5.61
CA ARG A 665 6.31 -1.80 5.59
C ARG A 665 6.53 -1.15 6.96
N CYS A 666 5.69 -1.46 7.93
CA CYS A 666 5.67 -0.77 9.22
C CYS A 666 6.49 -1.49 10.31
N ALA A 667 7.16 -2.57 9.96
CA ALA A 667 7.98 -3.40 10.82
C ALA A 667 7.26 -4.01 12.05
N SER A 668 5.93 -3.91 12.14
CA SER A 668 5.14 -4.55 13.19
C SER A 668 5.24 -6.07 13.10
N PHE A 669 5.05 -6.75 14.24
CA PHE A 669 5.19 -8.20 14.35
C PHE A 669 3.85 -8.90 14.54
N MET A 670 3.80 -10.17 14.14
CA MET A 670 2.78 -11.15 14.54
C MET A 670 3.41 -12.52 14.75
N GLU A 671 2.80 -13.33 15.59
CA GLU A 671 3.16 -14.74 15.74
C GLU A 671 2.73 -15.53 14.50
N ASP A 672 3.60 -16.40 13.97
CA ASP A 672 3.23 -17.28 12.87
C ASP A 672 2.37 -18.44 13.40
N VAL A 673 1.06 -18.24 13.37
CA VAL A 673 0.08 -19.23 13.83
C VAL A 673 -0.04 -20.43 12.88
N THR A 674 0.53 -20.36 11.67
CA THR A 674 0.41 -21.47 10.70
C THR A 674 1.22 -22.69 11.07
N VAL A 675 2.30 -22.52 11.82
CA VAL A 675 3.26 -23.60 12.16
C VAL A 675 2.94 -24.27 13.51
N ASN A 676 2.23 -23.59 14.42
CA ASN A 676 2.04 -24.04 15.80
C ASN A 676 0.67 -24.69 16.08
N GLN A 677 -0.01 -25.18 15.05
CA GLN A 677 -1.42 -25.50 15.17
C GLN A 677 -1.71 -26.99 15.38
N VAL A 678 -1.34 -27.48 16.52
CA VAL A 678 -1.93 -28.70 17.04
C VAL A 678 -3.17 -28.28 17.87
N GLY A 679 -4.38 -28.50 17.34
CA GLY A 679 -5.64 -28.31 18.09
C GLY A 679 -6.65 -27.31 17.51
N TYR A 680 -6.35 -26.59 16.41
CA TYR A 680 -7.33 -25.73 15.75
C TYR A 680 -8.06 -26.43 14.61
N THR A 681 -9.39 -26.29 14.58
CA THR A 681 -10.16 -26.82 13.44
C THR A 681 -9.92 -25.95 12.19
N PRO A 682 -10.00 -26.53 10.97
CA PRO A 682 -9.75 -25.79 9.72
C PRO A 682 -10.61 -24.52 9.56
N HIS A 683 -11.83 -24.49 10.11
CA HIS A 683 -12.72 -23.34 10.03
C HIS A 683 -12.24 -22.12 10.81
N HIS A 684 -11.65 -22.31 11.99
CA HIS A 684 -11.12 -21.21 12.82
C HIS A 684 -9.86 -20.63 12.21
N LEU A 685 -9.05 -21.49 11.59
CA LEU A 685 -7.84 -21.10 10.87
C LEU A 685 -8.11 -20.25 9.64
N SER A 686 -9.09 -20.65 8.84
CA SER A 686 -9.43 -19.90 7.62
C SER A 686 -9.85 -18.48 7.94
N TRP A 687 -10.51 -18.27 9.09
CA TRP A 687 -10.92 -16.96 9.57
C TRP A 687 -9.71 -16.10 9.99
N LEU A 688 -8.85 -16.63 10.87
CA LEU A 688 -7.64 -15.92 11.32
C LEU A 688 -6.72 -15.63 10.12
N MET A 689 -6.52 -16.62 9.25
CA MET A 689 -5.72 -16.46 8.03
C MET A 689 -6.30 -15.44 7.06
N GLY A 690 -7.63 -15.36 6.94
CA GLY A 690 -8.29 -14.38 6.08
C GLY A 690 -8.07 -12.94 6.56
N ILE A 691 -8.16 -12.69 7.87
CA ILE A 691 -7.98 -11.34 8.44
C ILE A 691 -6.52 -11.00 8.66
N ALA A 692 -5.71 -11.95 9.14
CA ALA A 692 -4.28 -11.75 9.41
C ALA A 692 -3.38 -11.97 8.19
N LYS A 693 -3.95 -12.17 6.99
CA LYS A 693 -3.20 -12.30 5.73
C LYS A 693 -2.30 -11.10 5.47
N HIS A 694 -2.75 -9.93 5.86
CA HIS A 694 -2.01 -8.67 5.78
C HIS A 694 -1.87 -8.03 7.15
N CYS A 695 -0.82 -7.22 7.31
CA CYS A 695 -0.63 -6.39 8.48
C CYS A 695 -1.81 -5.42 8.66
N VAL A 696 -1.99 -4.90 9.85
CA VAL A 696 -2.95 -3.82 10.17
C VAL A 696 -2.79 -2.62 9.22
N CYS A 697 -1.56 -2.31 8.80
CA CYS A 697 -1.27 -1.28 7.79
C CYS A 697 -1.60 -1.68 6.34
N GLY A 698 -2.08 -2.91 6.10
CA GLY A 698 -2.48 -3.41 4.80
C GLY A 698 -1.36 -4.03 3.95
N ASN A 699 -0.12 -4.12 4.45
CA ASN A 699 1.00 -4.69 3.70
C ASN A 699 1.31 -6.15 4.08
N SER A 700 2.17 -6.78 3.32
CA SER A 700 2.52 -8.19 3.44
C SER A 700 3.47 -8.49 4.61
N TRP A 701 3.51 -9.76 4.98
CA TRP A 701 4.38 -10.29 6.01
C TRP A 701 5.60 -10.99 5.40
N MET A 702 6.72 -10.91 6.10
CA MET A 702 7.89 -11.75 5.87
C MET A 702 8.18 -12.58 7.14
N LEU A 703 8.62 -13.82 6.96
CA LEU A 703 9.11 -14.64 8.08
C LEU A 703 10.42 -14.04 8.59
N VAL A 704 10.52 -13.92 9.91
CA VAL A 704 11.78 -13.58 10.56
C VAL A 704 12.57 -14.90 10.66
N SER A 705 13.53 -15.11 9.76
CA SER A 705 14.49 -16.20 9.91
C SER A 705 15.42 -15.87 11.08
N GLU A 706 15.56 -16.80 12.03
CA GLU A 706 16.71 -16.75 12.93
C GLU A 706 17.95 -16.83 12.05
N GLY A 707 18.74 -15.75 12.02
CA GLY A 707 20.03 -15.78 11.34
C GLY A 707 20.82 -16.94 11.88
N LYS A 708 21.14 -17.91 11.03
CA LYS A 708 22.27 -18.79 11.29
C LYS A 708 23.48 -17.84 11.27
N ASP A 709 23.94 -17.50 12.46
CA ASP A 709 25.21 -16.80 12.59
C ASP A 709 26.21 -17.49 11.69
N GLY A 710 26.71 -16.75 10.73
CA GLY A 710 27.68 -17.25 9.78
C GLY A 710 28.89 -17.79 10.51
N LYS A 711 29.25 -18.99 10.14
CA LYS A 711 30.64 -19.40 10.14
C LYS A 711 31.36 -18.78 8.95
#